data_e63b78faa4534fc2bc8ca619a6052931
#
_entry.id   e63b78faa4534fc2bc8ca619a6052931
#
_cell.length_a   1.000
_cell.length_b   1.000
_cell.length_c   1.000
_cell.angle_alpha   90.00
_cell.angle_beta   90.00
_cell.angle_gamma   90.00
#
_symmetry.space_group_name_H-M   'P 1'
#
loop_
_entity.id
_entity.type
_entity.pdbx_description
1 polymer ?
#
loop_
_entity_poly.entity_id
_entity_poly.type
_entity_poly.pdbx_seq_one_letter_code
_entity_poly.pdbx_strand_id
1 'polypeptide(L)'
;MAGREFPLEKTRNIGIMAHIDAGKTTTTERILFYTGKTHKIGEVHEGAATMDWMVQEQERGITITSAATTCQWLGHRINIIDTPGHVDFTVEVQRSLKVLDGAVTVLAAKGGVQPQTETVWRQADKYQVPRMVYVNKMDTTGADFMLCVEQLHNRLKANAVPIQLPVGAEENFKGIVDLIKMKAFIHKDDLGKEIEVCDIPAELQAQAEEFRAKLVEAAAEQDDELMMKYLEGEELTEEEIIKGIRKGTIANKLIPVCCGSSYKNKGVQELLNAVVNFMPSPLDIADIKGVDMDGNEAERKTSDSEPFAALAFKIATDPFVGKLCFFRVYSGTLEAGSTILNANKDKKDRMGRILLMHSNHRQDIDKVYAGDIAAAVGLKEVGTGDTLCDPAHPIILESMEFPEPVIDIAIEPKDKANSEKMGIALAKLAEEDPTFKTWTDQESGQTIIAGMGELHLDIIVDRLKREFKVECSVGKPQVSYKETIRNKVKVQGKFIRQSGGRGQYGDVWLEMEPLEAGKGIEFESKIVGGVVPKEYIKPIEEGVREAAQNGILAGYPVIDFKATLVDGSYHEVDSSEMAFKIAGSMAFKEGCKQAKSVILEPIMRVEVTVPEEYMGDVIGDINSRRGRLEGMEAIQGNQVIRSFIPLSEMFGYATDLRSKTQGRGTYSMEPSHYEEVPKSVFDNIVASRAKNKTKPLKCLDKIIKST
;
A
#
# COMPACT_ATOMS: atom_id res chain seq x y z
N MET A 1 5.08 37.51 14.01
CA MET A 1 4.93 36.07 13.73
C MET A 1 4.84 35.93 12.23
N ALA A 2 5.77 35.24 11.59
CA ALA A 2 5.66 34.95 10.16
C ALA A 2 4.45 34.04 9.98
N GLY A 3 3.47 34.47 9.22
CA GLY A 3 2.32 33.66 8.84
C GLY A 3 2.73 32.54 7.90
N ARG A 4 1.78 31.72 7.52
CA ARG A 4 1.89 30.67 6.49
C ARG A 4 2.43 31.25 5.18
N GLU A 5 3.43 30.62 4.56
CA GLU A 5 4.03 31.06 3.29
C GLU A 5 3.06 30.91 2.13
N PHE A 6 2.32 29.79 2.07
CA PHE A 6 1.31 29.52 1.03
C PHE A 6 -0.05 29.27 1.68
N PRO A 7 -1.12 29.95 1.24
CA PRO A 7 -2.47 29.67 1.72
C PRO A 7 -2.92 28.25 1.34
N LEU A 8 -3.89 27.71 2.08
CA LEU A 8 -4.39 26.33 1.89
C LEU A 8 -4.91 26.10 0.47
N GLU A 9 -5.64 27.04 -0.09
CA GLU A 9 -6.17 26.96 -1.47
C GLU A 9 -5.07 26.88 -2.54
N LYS A 10 -3.86 27.32 -2.22
CA LYS A 10 -2.68 27.26 -3.10
C LYS A 10 -1.73 26.10 -2.77
N THR A 11 -2.17 25.15 -1.96
CA THR A 11 -1.41 23.94 -1.66
C THR A 11 -1.99 22.76 -2.47
N ARG A 12 -1.11 21.87 -2.96
CA ARG A 12 -1.45 20.63 -3.65
C ARG A 12 -0.66 19.50 -3.05
N ASN A 13 -1.35 18.47 -2.54
CA ASN A 13 -0.71 17.26 -2.02
C ASN A 13 -1.03 16.13 -3.00
N ILE A 14 -0.09 15.80 -3.86
CA ILE A 14 -0.31 14.83 -4.95
C ILE A 14 0.60 13.63 -4.84
N GLY A 15 0.08 12.47 -5.23
CA GLY A 15 0.85 11.27 -5.49
C GLY A 15 1.10 11.05 -6.97
N ILE A 16 2.26 10.52 -7.30
CA ILE A 16 2.53 10.04 -8.66
C ILE A 16 2.53 8.52 -8.61
N MET A 17 1.58 7.91 -9.31
CA MET A 17 1.39 6.47 -9.38
C MET A 17 1.46 5.97 -10.81
N ALA A 18 2.02 4.79 -11.01
CA ALA A 18 2.23 4.23 -12.34
C ALA A 18 2.49 2.72 -12.29
N HIS A 19 2.32 2.06 -13.42
CA HIS A 19 2.94 0.75 -13.66
C HIS A 19 4.47 0.88 -13.73
N ILE A 20 5.18 -0.23 -13.47
CA ILE A 20 6.63 -0.32 -13.65
C ILE A 20 7.00 0.14 -15.07
N ASP A 21 8.07 0.89 -15.18
CA ASP A 21 8.59 1.44 -16.44
C ASP A 21 7.65 2.40 -17.20
N ALA A 22 6.54 2.87 -16.63
CA ALA A 22 5.74 3.91 -17.27
C ALA A 22 6.40 5.30 -17.26
N GLY A 23 7.50 5.45 -16.53
CA GLY A 23 8.29 6.69 -16.46
C GLY A 23 7.91 7.60 -15.30
N LYS A 24 7.42 7.03 -14.21
CA LYS A 24 7.04 7.73 -12.97
C LYS A 24 8.20 8.59 -12.43
N THR A 25 9.31 7.96 -12.06
CA THR A 25 10.50 8.64 -11.50
C THR A 25 11.06 9.69 -12.47
N THR A 26 11.11 9.36 -13.78
CA THR A 26 11.52 10.33 -14.81
C THR A 26 10.60 11.56 -14.82
N THR A 27 9.29 11.37 -14.70
CA THR A 27 8.33 12.49 -14.65
C THR A 27 8.56 13.35 -13.40
N THR A 28 8.74 12.72 -12.24
CA THR A 28 9.03 13.43 -10.97
C THR A 28 10.35 14.21 -11.05
N GLU A 29 11.42 13.63 -11.60
CA GLU A 29 12.70 14.33 -11.83
C GLU A 29 12.56 15.54 -12.73
N ARG A 30 11.76 15.46 -13.80
CA ARG A 30 11.48 16.62 -14.69
C ARG A 30 10.67 17.70 -13.99
N ILE A 31 9.70 17.32 -13.15
CA ILE A 31 8.97 18.28 -12.31
C ILE A 31 9.95 19.02 -11.39
N LEU A 32 10.87 18.33 -10.73
CA LEU A 32 11.88 18.95 -9.86
C LEU A 32 12.83 19.87 -10.63
N PHE A 33 13.21 19.49 -11.84
CA PHE A 33 14.05 20.31 -12.71
C PHE A 33 13.35 21.62 -13.12
N TYR A 34 12.11 21.55 -13.64
CA TYR A 34 11.39 22.75 -14.08
C TYR A 34 10.95 23.66 -12.93
N THR A 35 10.79 23.13 -11.75
CA THR A 35 10.50 23.91 -10.52
C THR A 35 11.76 24.45 -9.84
N GLY A 36 12.95 24.24 -10.45
CA GLY A 36 14.23 24.77 -9.95
C GLY A 36 14.76 24.09 -8.68
N LYS A 37 14.23 22.95 -8.30
CA LYS A 37 14.71 22.19 -7.13
C LYS A 37 15.98 21.40 -7.43
N THR A 38 16.18 21.00 -8.68
CA THR A 38 17.41 20.35 -9.15
C THR A 38 18.02 21.18 -10.29
N HIS A 39 19.36 21.25 -10.35
CA HIS A 39 20.08 21.97 -11.39
C HIS A 39 20.46 21.07 -12.58
N LYS A 40 20.40 19.76 -12.38
CA LYS A 40 20.69 18.74 -13.39
C LYS A 40 19.49 17.81 -13.53
N ILE A 41 19.27 17.35 -14.73
CA ILE A 41 18.28 16.31 -15.02
C ILE A 41 18.88 14.98 -14.53
N GLY A 42 18.24 14.34 -13.54
CA GLY A 42 18.59 13.00 -13.08
C GLY A 42 18.06 11.94 -14.06
N GLU A 43 18.93 11.05 -14.54
CA GLU A 43 18.52 9.91 -15.36
C GLU A 43 18.43 8.65 -14.51
N VAL A 44 17.30 7.97 -14.55
CA VAL A 44 17.03 6.76 -13.76
C VAL A 44 18.00 5.63 -14.13
N HIS A 45 18.28 5.46 -15.44
CA HIS A 45 19.18 4.42 -15.94
C HIS A 45 20.64 4.62 -15.56
N GLU A 46 21.02 5.84 -15.17
CA GLU A 46 22.37 6.18 -14.72
C GLU A 46 22.50 6.15 -13.18
N GLY A 47 21.41 5.82 -12.46
CA GLY A 47 21.36 5.86 -11.00
C GLY A 47 21.49 7.28 -10.42
N ALA A 48 21.21 8.31 -11.24
CA ALA A 48 21.36 9.72 -10.88
C ALA A 48 20.05 10.37 -10.43
N ALA A 49 18.95 9.60 -10.35
CA ALA A 49 17.65 10.10 -9.93
C ALA A 49 17.66 10.50 -8.44
N THR A 50 17.18 11.71 -8.16
CA THR A 50 17.16 12.28 -6.80
C THR A 50 16.13 11.58 -5.90
N MET A 51 15.03 11.11 -6.49
CA MET A 51 13.93 10.47 -5.76
C MET A 51 14.22 9.02 -5.39
N ASP A 52 14.95 8.27 -6.22
CA ASP A 52 15.38 6.91 -5.95
C ASP A 52 16.71 6.95 -5.17
N TRP A 53 16.62 7.21 -3.86
CA TRP A 53 17.81 7.46 -3.02
C TRP A 53 18.43 6.19 -2.44
N MET A 54 17.70 5.07 -2.42
CA MET A 54 18.22 3.79 -1.95
C MET A 54 19.11 3.13 -3.03
N VAL A 55 20.22 2.52 -2.62
CA VAL A 55 21.09 1.79 -3.53
C VAL A 55 20.33 0.68 -4.28
N GLN A 56 19.39 0.03 -3.58
CA GLN A 56 18.56 -1.03 -4.15
C GLN A 56 17.60 -0.51 -5.23
N GLU A 57 17.08 0.71 -5.08
CA GLU A 57 16.26 1.38 -6.10
C GLU A 57 17.09 1.69 -7.35
N GLN A 58 18.27 2.27 -7.15
CA GLN A 58 19.19 2.65 -8.22
C GLN A 58 19.70 1.44 -9.01
N GLU A 59 20.09 0.36 -8.33
CA GLU A 59 20.59 -0.86 -8.97
C GLU A 59 19.50 -1.61 -9.75
N ARG A 60 18.26 -1.57 -9.26
CA ARG A 60 17.13 -2.31 -9.86
C ARG A 60 16.29 -1.46 -10.82
N GLY A 61 16.46 -0.14 -10.79
CA GLY A 61 15.67 0.81 -11.58
C GLY A 61 14.19 0.88 -11.21
N ILE A 62 13.85 0.54 -9.96
CA ILE A 62 12.46 0.54 -9.45
C ILE A 62 12.38 1.34 -8.15
N THR A 63 11.31 2.08 -7.95
CA THR A 63 11.00 2.71 -6.66
C THR A 63 10.49 1.66 -5.68
N ILE A 64 11.10 1.57 -4.51
CA ILE A 64 10.77 0.61 -3.44
C ILE A 64 10.02 1.31 -2.32
N THR A 65 10.52 2.48 -1.89
CA THR A 65 9.92 3.27 -0.82
C THR A 65 9.37 4.58 -1.37
N SER A 66 8.24 5.04 -0.83
CA SER A 66 7.71 6.35 -1.17
C SER A 66 8.66 7.46 -0.71
N ALA A 67 8.95 8.41 -1.60
CA ALA A 67 9.75 9.59 -1.29
C ALA A 67 8.87 10.85 -1.36
N ALA A 68 9.03 11.74 -0.39
CA ALA A 68 8.29 13.00 -0.36
C ALA A 68 9.20 14.17 -0.77
N THR A 69 8.68 15.05 -1.60
CA THR A 69 9.37 16.28 -2.00
C THR A 69 8.39 17.43 -2.14
N THR A 70 8.91 18.66 -2.02
CA THR A 70 8.10 19.88 -2.12
C THR A 70 8.69 20.79 -3.19
N CYS A 71 7.85 21.26 -4.08
CA CYS A 71 8.21 22.24 -5.11
C CYS A 71 7.17 23.36 -5.21
N GLN A 72 7.46 24.36 -6.06
CA GLN A 72 6.58 25.51 -6.26
C GLN A 72 6.36 25.72 -7.75
N TRP A 73 5.10 25.98 -8.13
CA TRP A 73 4.71 26.28 -9.50
C TRP A 73 3.55 27.25 -9.56
N LEU A 74 3.63 28.30 -10.38
CA LEU A 74 2.60 29.33 -10.53
C LEU A 74 2.05 29.87 -9.19
N GLY A 75 2.92 30.10 -8.22
CA GLY A 75 2.53 30.60 -6.89
C GLY A 75 1.79 29.59 -6.03
N HIS A 76 1.84 28.31 -6.38
CA HIS A 76 1.33 27.19 -5.60
C HIS A 76 2.48 26.36 -5.01
N ARG A 77 2.26 25.83 -3.82
CA ARG A 77 3.10 24.80 -3.21
C ARG A 77 2.57 23.42 -3.60
N ILE A 78 3.43 22.59 -4.16
CA ILE A 78 3.10 21.23 -4.56
C ILE A 78 3.97 20.27 -3.74
N ASN A 79 3.33 19.49 -2.89
CA ASN A 79 3.95 18.37 -2.20
C ASN A 79 3.69 17.11 -3.03
N ILE A 80 4.76 16.42 -3.38
CA ILE A 80 4.72 15.23 -4.23
C ILE A 80 5.17 14.04 -3.39
N ILE A 81 4.37 12.99 -3.38
CA ILE A 81 4.77 11.68 -2.85
C ILE A 81 4.91 10.75 -4.05
N ASP A 82 6.15 10.33 -4.32
CA ASP A 82 6.46 9.34 -5.34
C ASP A 82 6.20 7.94 -4.77
N THR A 83 5.30 7.16 -5.39
CA THR A 83 4.87 5.86 -4.87
C THR A 83 5.49 4.71 -5.65
N PRO A 84 5.79 3.55 -5.01
CA PRO A 84 6.24 2.37 -5.73
C PRO A 84 5.24 1.91 -6.79
N GLY A 85 5.76 1.31 -7.87
CA GLY A 85 4.94 0.70 -8.92
C GLY A 85 4.80 -0.82 -8.81
N HIS A 86 5.55 -1.49 -7.91
CA HIS A 86 5.57 -2.94 -7.80
C HIS A 86 4.55 -3.46 -6.78
N VAL A 87 3.89 -4.58 -7.09
CA VAL A 87 2.83 -5.17 -6.24
C VAL A 87 3.29 -5.57 -4.84
N ASP A 88 4.55 -5.98 -4.67
CA ASP A 88 5.11 -6.33 -3.36
C ASP A 88 5.16 -5.13 -2.41
N PHE A 89 5.09 -3.89 -2.94
CA PHE A 89 5.11 -2.64 -2.20
C PHE A 89 3.76 -1.90 -2.22
N THR A 90 2.68 -2.62 -2.46
CA THR A 90 1.31 -2.08 -2.51
C THR A 90 0.93 -1.30 -1.26
N VAL A 91 1.47 -1.68 -0.10
CA VAL A 91 1.27 -1.00 1.18
C VAL A 91 1.84 0.42 1.19
N GLU A 92 3.00 0.63 0.56
CA GLU A 92 3.56 1.98 0.40
C GLU A 92 2.61 2.87 -0.43
N VAL A 93 1.98 2.30 -1.45
CA VAL A 93 0.96 3.00 -2.25
C VAL A 93 -0.27 3.32 -1.39
N GLN A 94 -0.79 2.36 -0.62
CA GLN A 94 -1.96 2.57 0.24
C GLN A 94 -1.71 3.64 1.29
N ARG A 95 -0.54 3.61 1.96
CA ARG A 95 -0.14 4.63 2.94
C ARG A 95 -0.11 6.03 2.31
N SER A 96 0.46 6.12 1.13
CA SER A 96 0.54 7.39 0.41
C SER A 96 -0.84 7.89 -0.01
N LEU A 97 -1.69 7.05 -0.61
CA LEU A 97 -3.03 7.42 -1.05
C LEU A 97 -3.93 7.92 0.10
N LYS A 98 -3.77 7.37 1.32
CA LYS A 98 -4.55 7.79 2.49
C LYS A 98 -4.26 9.25 2.89
N VAL A 99 -3.07 9.77 2.59
CA VAL A 99 -2.63 11.11 3.01
C VAL A 99 -2.54 12.13 1.88
N LEU A 100 -2.87 11.72 0.66
CA LEU A 100 -2.89 12.58 -0.51
C LEU A 100 -4.26 13.17 -0.77
N ASP A 101 -4.27 14.37 -1.35
CA ASP A 101 -5.51 15.04 -1.78
C ASP A 101 -5.87 14.67 -3.22
N GLY A 102 -4.86 14.30 -4.04
CA GLY A 102 -5.06 13.89 -5.40
C GLY A 102 -3.89 13.06 -5.93
N ALA A 103 -4.06 12.43 -7.09
CA ALA A 103 -3.04 11.61 -7.70
C ALA A 103 -2.91 11.86 -9.21
N VAL A 104 -1.68 11.76 -9.71
CA VAL A 104 -1.37 11.73 -11.15
C VAL A 104 -1.01 10.30 -11.52
N THR A 105 -1.83 9.68 -12.36
CA THR A 105 -1.58 8.34 -12.90
C THR A 105 -0.79 8.46 -14.19
N VAL A 106 0.43 7.94 -14.21
CA VAL A 106 1.29 7.96 -15.40
C VAL A 106 1.10 6.65 -16.17
N LEU A 107 0.69 6.75 -17.42
CA LEU A 107 0.56 5.62 -18.35
C LEU A 107 1.65 5.69 -19.41
N ALA A 108 2.17 4.54 -19.84
CA ALA A 108 3.02 4.47 -21.03
C ALA A 108 2.14 4.45 -22.28
N ALA A 109 2.35 5.35 -23.21
CA ALA A 109 1.52 5.50 -24.43
C ALA A 109 1.43 4.22 -25.29
N LYS A 110 2.44 3.38 -25.25
CA LYS A 110 2.45 2.08 -25.95
C LYS A 110 1.66 1.00 -25.20
N GLY A 111 1.72 0.99 -23.87
CA GLY A 111 1.14 -0.08 -23.03
C GLY A 111 -0.26 0.23 -22.52
N GLY A 112 -0.61 1.52 -22.42
CA GLY A 112 -1.88 1.98 -21.86
C GLY A 112 -2.11 1.52 -20.42
N VAL A 113 -3.32 1.08 -20.12
CA VAL A 113 -3.71 0.54 -18.81
C VAL A 113 -3.15 -0.87 -18.66
N GLN A 114 -2.26 -1.04 -17.71
CA GLN A 114 -1.58 -2.29 -17.38
C GLN A 114 -2.05 -2.84 -16.02
N PRO A 115 -1.78 -4.11 -15.64
CA PRO A 115 -2.31 -4.74 -14.44
C PRO A 115 -2.07 -3.96 -13.14
N GLN A 116 -0.85 -3.48 -12.96
CA GLN A 116 -0.52 -2.69 -11.77
C GLN A 116 -1.25 -1.34 -11.75
N THR A 117 -1.52 -0.76 -12.93
CA THR A 117 -2.37 0.43 -13.04
C THR A 117 -3.77 0.14 -12.49
N GLU A 118 -4.37 -0.99 -12.83
CA GLU A 118 -5.70 -1.38 -12.32
C GLU A 118 -5.69 -1.56 -10.80
N THR A 119 -4.63 -2.19 -10.26
CA THR A 119 -4.49 -2.38 -8.81
C THR A 119 -4.40 -1.06 -8.07
N VAL A 120 -3.52 -0.16 -8.50
CA VAL A 120 -3.36 1.15 -7.88
C VAL A 120 -4.62 2.01 -8.07
N TRP A 121 -5.28 1.88 -9.22
CA TRP A 121 -6.53 2.58 -9.52
C TRP A 121 -7.66 2.17 -8.57
N ARG A 122 -7.85 0.85 -8.33
CA ARG A 122 -8.83 0.32 -7.35
C ARG A 122 -8.54 0.81 -5.93
N GLN A 123 -7.26 0.93 -5.57
CA GLN A 123 -6.89 1.49 -4.26
C GLN A 123 -7.26 2.97 -4.17
N ALA A 124 -7.00 3.74 -5.23
CA ALA A 124 -7.40 5.14 -5.29
C ALA A 124 -8.94 5.30 -5.25
N ASP A 125 -9.70 4.36 -5.85
CA ASP A 125 -11.18 4.31 -5.71
C ASP A 125 -11.60 4.01 -4.27
N LYS A 126 -10.95 3.06 -3.60
CA LYS A 126 -11.22 2.73 -2.18
C LYS A 126 -11.10 3.95 -1.27
N TYR A 127 -10.08 4.78 -1.52
CA TYR A 127 -9.83 6.00 -0.72
C TYR A 127 -10.47 7.26 -1.33
N GLN A 128 -11.25 7.13 -2.40
CA GLN A 128 -11.93 8.24 -3.09
C GLN A 128 -10.97 9.38 -3.48
N VAL A 129 -9.75 9.04 -3.86
CA VAL A 129 -8.71 10.02 -4.23
C VAL A 129 -8.98 10.59 -5.63
N PRO A 130 -9.19 11.91 -5.78
CA PRO A 130 -9.28 12.58 -7.06
C PRO A 130 -8.01 12.35 -7.89
N ARG A 131 -8.18 12.15 -9.21
CA ARG A 131 -7.03 11.83 -10.05
C ARG A 131 -7.10 12.43 -11.43
N MET A 132 -5.92 12.54 -12.03
CA MET A 132 -5.75 12.86 -13.45
C MET A 132 -4.78 11.84 -14.08
N VAL A 133 -4.76 11.76 -15.39
CA VAL A 133 -3.90 10.85 -16.13
C VAL A 133 -2.91 11.61 -16.98
N TYR A 134 -1.66 11.15 -16.98
CA TYR A 134 -0.60 11.63 -17.84
C TYR A 134 -0.11 10.49 -18.73
N VAL A 135 -0.43 10.54 -20.03
CA VAL A 135 0.03 9.56 -21.02
C VAL A 135 1.45 9.97 -21.45
N ASN A 136 2.42 9.26 -20.88
CA ASN A 136 3.85 9.48 -21.04
C ASN A 136 4.44 8.62 -22.16
N LYS A 137 5.68 8.88 -22.54
CA LYS A 137 6.41 8.15 -23.58
C LYS A 137 5.76 8.25 -24.96
N MET A 138 5.19 9.42 -25.29
CA MET A 138 4.63 9.68 -26.63
C MET A 138 5.68 9.61 -27.74
N ASP A 139 6.97 9.62 -27.40
CA ASP A 139 8.13 9.51 -28.29
C ASP A 139 8.51 8.06 -28.64
N THR A 140 7.91 7.07 -28.02
CA THR A 140 8.27 5.65 -28.25
C THR A 140 7.50 5.05 -29.43
N THR A 141 8.14 4.12 -30.15
CA THR A 141 7.51 3.38 -31.24
C THR A 141 6.30 2.57 -30.75
N GLY A 142 5.16 2.77 -31.38
CA GLY A 142 3.87 2.19 -30.98
C GLY A 142 3.09 3.02 -29.96
N ALA A 143 3.48 4.30 -29.74
CA ALA A 143 2.73 5.20 -28.87
C ALA A 143 1.37 5.56 -29.46
N ASP A 144 0.30 5.32 -28.71
CA ASP A 144 -1.08 5.62 -29.10
C ASP A 144 -1.85 6.26 -27.93
N PHE A 145 -2.08 7.57 -28.04
CA PHE A 145 -2.80 8.33 -27.02
C PHE A 145 -4.28 7.93 -26.93
N MET A 146 -4.93 7.76 -28.11
CA MET A 146 -6.36 7.46 -28.13
C MET A 146 -6.68 6.07 -27.59
N LEU A 147 -5.82 5.11 -27.85
CA LEU A 147 -5.93 3.79 -27.23
C LEU A 147 -5.88 3.86 -25.69
N CYS A 148 -4.98 4.68 -25.13
CA CYS A 148 -4.92 4.86 -23.67
C CYS A 148 -6.24 5.43 -23.13
N VAL A 149 -6.84 6.41 -23.81
CA VAL A 149 -8.14 6.98 -23.43
C VAL A 149 -9.25 5.93 -23.53
N GLU A 150 -9.29 5.15 -24.60
CA GLU A 150 -10.24 4.05 -24.76
C GLU A 150 -10.11 2.99 -23.65
N GLN A 151 -8.88 2.61 -23.29
CA GLN A 151 -8.65 1.66 -22.21
C GLN A 151 -9.07 2.19 -20.84
N LEU A 152 -8.89 3.49 -20.58
CA LEU A 152 -9.40 4.12 -19.35
C LEU A 152 -10.93 3.96 -19.26
N HIS A 153 -11.66 4.15 -20.36
CA HIS A 153 -13.11 3.94 -20.40
C HIS A 153 -13.48 2.47 -20.26
N ASN A 154 -12.86 1.59 -21.03
CA ASN A 154 -13.27 0.18 -21.16
C ASN A 154 -12.84 -0.65 -19.94
N ARG A 155 -11.58 -0.53 -19.50
CA ARG A 155 -11.00 -1.35 -18.41
C ARG A 155 -11.24 -0.75 -17.02
N LEU A 156 -11.12 0.57 -16.85
CA LEU A 156 -11.25 1.23 -15.56
C LEU A 156 -12.62 1.85 -15.33
N LYS A 157 -13.50 1.84 -16.35
CA LYS A 157 -14.82 2.50 -16.31
C LYS A 157 -14.73 3.98 -15.91
N ALA A 158 -13.59 4.60 -16.21
CA ALA A 158 -13.30 5.98 -15.87
C ALA A 158 -13.90 6.92 -16.94
N ASN A 159 -14.52 8.02 -16.52
CA ASN A 159 -14.91 9.11 -17.42
C ASN A 159 -13.68 9.96 -17.77
N ALA A 160 -12.82 9.40 -18.62
CA ALA A 160 -11.56 10.00 -19.04
C ALA A 160 -11.80 11.02 -20.14
N VAL A 161 -11.46 12.28 -19.89
CA VAL A 161 -11.69 13.39 -20.83
C VAL A 161 -10.34 14.02 -21.20
N PRO A 162 -9.90 13.91 -22.46
CA PRO A 162 -8.71 14.60 -22.94
C PRO A 162 -8.81 16.10 -22.76
N ILE A 163 -7.84 16.70 -22.11
CA ILE A 163 -7.65 18.15 -22.03
C ILE A 163 -6.55 18.62 -22.98
N GLN A 164 -5.79 17.66 -23.50
CA GLN A 164 -4.71 17.86 -24.47
C GLN A 164 -4.78 16.79 -25.56
N LEU A 165 -4.24 17.12 -26.73
CA LEU A 165 -3.97 16.15 -27.80
C LEU A 165 -2.48 16.21 -28.16
N PRO A 166 -1.85 15.09 -28.55
CA PRO A 166 -0.46 15.09 -28.98
C PRO A 166 -0.28 15.72 -30.36
N VAL A 167 0.78 16.48 -30.54
CA VAL A 167 1.23 16.94 -31.87
C VAL A 167 2.29 15.97 -32.38
N GLY A 168 1.87 15.07 -33.26
CA GLY A 168 2.67 13.94 -33.70
C GLY A 168 2.75 12.81 -32.68
N ALA A 169 3.40 11.73 -33.05
CA ALA A 169 3.68 10.58 -32.20
C ALA A 169 5.03 9.99 -32.57
N GLU A 170 5.58 9.15 -31.70
CA GLU A 170 6.88 8.51 -31.89
C GLU A 170 8.01 9.55 -32.09
N GLU A 171 8.89 9.34 -33.06
CA GLU A 171 9.98 10.27 -33.40
C GLU A 171 9.47 11.67 -33.82
N ASN A 172 8.22 11.75 -34.29
CA ASN A 172 7.59 12.99 -34.71
C ASN A 172 6.83 13.72 -33.61
N PHE A 173 6.88 13.25 -32.35
CA PHE A 173 6.25 13.94 -31.22
C PHE A 173 6.94 15.27 -30.93
N LYS A 174 6.24 16.39 -31.14
CA LYS A 174 6.79 17.74 -31.04
C LYS A 174 6.24 18.55 -29.87
N GLY A 175 5.05 18.20 -29.39
CA GLY A 175 4.37 18.97 -28.35
C GLY A 175 2.92 18.54 -28.17
N ILE A 176 2.12 19.46 -27.64
CA ILE A 176 0.71 19.21 -27.34
C ILE A 176 -0.21 20.30 -27.90
N VAL A 177 -1.46 19.98 -28.15
CA VAL A 177 -2.55 20.92 -28.32
C VAL A 177 -3.29 21.03 -27.00
N ASP A 178 -3.41 22.24 -26.47
CA ASP A 178 -4.25 22.56 -25.33
C ASP A 178 -5.68 22.82 -25.81
N LEU A 179 -6.61 21.93 -25.43
CA LEU A 179 -8.01 22.01 -25.85
C LEU A 179 -8.81 23.08 -25.11
N ILE A 180 -8.29 23.62 -24.01
CA ILE A 180 -8.94 24.73 -23.29
C ILE A 180 -8.61 26.05 -23.98
N LYS A 181 -7.35 26.27 -24.36
CA LYS A 181 -6.86 27.48 -25.01
C LYS A 181 -6.99 27.43 -26.53
N MET A 182 -7.19 26.27 -27.11
CA MET A 182 -7.17 25.99 -28.55
C MET A 182 -5.89 26.52 -29.20
N LYS A 183 -4.75 26.18 -28.61
CA LYS A 183 -3.40 26.53 -29.11
C LYS A 183 -2.49 25.28 -29.02
N ALA A 184 -1.50 25.26 -29.91
CA ALA A 184 -0.45 24.26 -29.88
C ALA A 184 0.78 24.81 -29.15
N PHE A 185 1.38 23.93 -28.31
CA PHE A 185 2.61 24.19 -27.55
C PHE A 185 3.70 23.27 -28.11
N ILE A 186 4.62 23.84 -28.85
CA ILE A 186 5.68 23.13 -29.57
C ILE A 186 7.00 23.36 -28.86
N HIS A 187 7.65 22.29 -28.41
CA HIS A 187 8.95 22.34 -27.76
C HIS A 187 10.06 22.41 -28.82
N LYS A 188 10.91 23.44 -28.77
CA LYS A 188 11.94 23.72 -29.77
C LYS A 188 13.33 23.21 -29.38
N ASP A 189 13.60 23.07 -28.08
CA ASP A 189 14.89 22.64 -27.56
C ASP A 189 14.81 21.28 -26.85
N ASP A 190 15.94 20.60 -26.71
CA ASP A 190 16.01 19.28 -26.05
C ASP A 190 15.78 19.36 -24.54
N LEU A 191 15.96 20.53 -23.93
CA LEU A 191 15.69 20.74 -22.50
C LEU A 191 14.23 21.15 -22.23
N GLY A 192 13.41 21.33 -23.29
CA GLY A 192 12.02 21.69 -23.17
C GLY A 192 11.75 23.07 -22.55
N LYS A 193 12.74 23.97 -22.55
CA LYS A 193 12.62 25.33 -21.99
C LYS A 193 12.04 26.34 -22.98
N GLU A 194 12.30 26.13 -24.26
CA GLU A 194 11.78 26.99 -25.32
C GLU A 194 10.49 26.39 -25.89
N ILE A 195 9.36 26.95 -25.47
CA ILE A 195 8.02 26.57 -25.93
C ILE A 195 7.47 27.64 -26.83
N GLU A 196 7.18 27.27 -28.08
CA GLU A 196 6.46 28.13 -29.03
C GLU A 196 4.96 27.87 -28.91
N VAL A 197 4.19 28.92 -28.62
CA VAL A 197 2.73 28.86 -28.64
C VAL A 197 2.28 29.35 -30.02
N CYS A 198 1.63 28.47 -30.76
CA CYS A 198 1.18 28.71 -32.11
C CYS A 198 -0.24 28.22 -32.36
N ASP A 199 -0.77 28.48 -33.55
CA ASP A 199 -2.06 27.95 -33.96
C ASP A 199 -1.98 26.43 -34.15
N ILE A 200 -3.12 25.77 -33.97
CA ILE A 200 -3.21 24.29 -34.11
C ILE A 200 -2.86 23.91 -35.55
N PRO A 201 -2.01 22.91 -35.79
CA PRO A 201 -1.73 22.43 -37.13
C PRO A 201 -3.02 22.02 -37.86
N ALA A 202 -3.11 22.39 -39.13
CA ALA A 202 -4.33 22.22 -39.93
C ALA A 202 -4.83 20.74 -39.93
N GLU A 203 -3.93 19.79 -39.86
CA GLU A 203 -4.21 18.35 -39.79
C GLU A 203 -4.90 17.93 -38.50
N LEU A 204 -4.70 18.67 -37.41
CA LEU A 204 -5.28 18.39 -36.08
C LEU A 204 -6.49 19.28 -35.78
N GLN A 205 -6.78 20.30 -36.58
CA GLN A 205 -7.81 21.29 -36.29
C GLN A 205 -9.19 20.65 -36.08
N ALA A 206 -9.63 19.81 -37.02
CA ALA A 206 -10.93 19.12 -36.91
C ALA A 206 -11.05 18.24 -35.70
N GLN A 207 -9.98 17.50 -35.38
CA GLN A 207 -9.93 16.65 -34.18
C GLN A 207 -9.95 17.50 -32.91
N ALA A 208 -9.20 18.59 -32.86
CA ALA A 208 -9.18 19.49 -31.72
C ALA A 208 -10.56 20.12 -31.47
N GLU A 209 -11.27 20.52 -32.49
CA GLU A 209 -12.64 21.08 -32.41
C GLU A 209 -13.62 20.02 -31.86
N GLU A 210 -13.55 18.76 -32.35
CA GLU A 210 -14.38 17.67 -31.86
C GLU A 210 -14.12 17.41 -30.38
N PHE A 211 -12.84 17.27 -29.97
CA PHE A 211 -12.49 17.01 -28.57
C PHE A 211 -12.74 18.22 -27.66
N ARG A 212 -12.61 19.43 -28.18
CA ARG A 212 -13.01 20.65 -27.47
C ARG A 212 -14.51 20.65 -27.17
N ALA A 213 -15.36 20.27 -28.12
CA ALA A 213 -16.80 20.20 -27.89
C ALA A 213 -17.13 19.18 -26.78
N LYS A 214 -16.53 17.98 -26.81
CA LYS A 214 -16.69 16.97 -25.76
C LYS A 214 -16.19 17.45 -24.40
N LEU A 215 -15.08 18.18 -24.37
CA LEU A 215 -14.51 18.73 -23.14
C LEU A 215 -15.43 19.79 -22.52
N VAL A 216 -15.98 20.68 -23.35
CA VAL A 216 -16.92 21.74 -22.90
C VAL A 216 -18.21 21.13 -22.36
N GLU A 217 -18.76 20.14 -23.05
CA GLU A 217 -19.94 19.39 -22.58
C GLU A 217 -19.67 18.72 -21.23
N ALA A 218 -18.56 17.97 -21.11
CA ALA A 218 -18.16 17.30 -19.86
C ALA A 218 -17.92 18.29 -18.70
N ALA A 219 -17.38 19.47 -18.99
CA ALA A 219 -17.21 20.52 -17.98
C ALA A 219 -18.56 21.14 -17.56
N ALA A 220 -19.45 21.38 -18.52
CA ALA A 220 -20.78 21.94 -18.25
C ALA A 220 -21.62 20.99 -17.39
N GLU A 221 -21.57 19.68 -17.61
CA GLU A 221 -22.27 18.66 -16.82
C GLU A 221 -21.95 18.68 -15.32
N GLN A 222 -20.84 19.30 -14.92
CA GLN A 222 -20.41 19.31 -13.52
C GLN A 222 -20.98 20.48 -12.69
N ASP A 223 -21.63 21.47 -13.36
CA ASP A 223 -22.11 22.68 -12.68
C ASP A 223 -23.41 23.18 -13.35
N ASP A 224 -24.46 23.34 -12.55
CA ASP A 224 -25.79 23.70 -13.07
C ASP A 224 -25.81 25.04 -13.82
N GLU A 225 -25.01 26.03 -13.38
CA GLU A 225 -24.91 27.32 -14.06
C GLU A 225 -24.22 27.18 -15.43
N LEU A 226 -23.14 26.39 -15.49
CA LEU A 226 -22.43 26.11 -16.74
C LEU A 226 -23.28 25.28 -17.70
N MET A 227 -24.08 24.34 -17.18
CA MET A 227 -25.01 23.55 -17.98
C MET A 227 -26.09 24.43 -18.59
N MET A 228 -26.67 25.38 -17.85
CA MET A 228 -27.66 26.30 -18.38
C MET A 228 -27.08 27.14 -19.52
N LYS A 229 -25.91 27.73 -19.34
CA LYS A 229 -25.21 28.50 -20.40
C LYS A 229 -24.96 27.65 -21.66
N TYR A 230 -24.47 26.44 -21.46
CA TYR A 230 -24.22 25.51 -22.56
C TYR A 230 -25.49 25.18 -23.37
N LEU A 231 -26.60 24.92 -22.67
CA LEU A 231 -27.90 24.61 -23.30
C LEU A 231 -28.53 25.83 -24.02
N GLU A 232 -28.26 27.03 -23.53
CA GLU A 232 -28.65 28.27 -24.17
C GLU A 232 -27.78 28.63 -25.39
N GLY A 233 -26.71 27.85 -25.64
CA GLY A 233 -25.82 28.07 -26.79
C GLY A 233 -24.76 29.18 -26.54
N GLU A 234 -24.56 29.57 -25.29
CA GLU A 234 -23.51 30.50 -24.92
C GLU A 234 -22.14 29.80 -24.84
N GLU A 235 -21.10 30.47 -25.35
CA GLU A 235 -19.74 29.94 -25.22
C GLU A 235 -19.23 30.07 -23.78
N LEU A 236 -18.68 28.95 -23.23
CA LEU A 236 -18.03 28.95 -21.95
C LEU A 236 -16.62 29.54 -22.07
N THR A 237 -16.26 30.43 -21.15
CA THR A 237 -14.91 30.97 -21.04
C THR A 237 -13.89 29.90 -20.58
N GLU A 238 -12.59 30.15 -20.80
CA GLU A 238 -11.51 29.26 -20.31
C GLU A 238 -11.61 29.04 -18.81
N GLU A 239 -11.90 30.08 -18.04
CA GLU A 239 -12.05 30.00 -16.56
C GLU A 239 -13.24 29.14 -16.15
N GLU A 240 -14.36 29.26 -16.85
CA GLU A 240 -15.55 28.44 -16.61
C GLU A 240 -15.32 26.97 -16.92
N ILE A 241 -14.61 26.67 -18.01
CA ILE A 241 -14.23 25.30 -18.37
C ILE A 241 -13.30 24.71 -17.32
N ILE A 242 -12.28 25.47 -16.89
CA ILE A 242 -11.37 25.05 -15.82
C ILE A 242 -12.15 24.79 -14.52
N LYS A 243 -13.10 25.66 -14.15
CA LYS A 243 -13.96 25.49 -12.98
C LYS A 243 -14.77 24.18 -13.07
N GLY A 244 -15.40 23.91 -14.22
CA GLY A 244 -16.19 22.70 -14.45
C GLY A 244 -15.34 21.43 -14.36
N ILE A 245 -14.21 21.38 -15.06
CA ILE A 245 -13.27 20.24 -15.03
C ILE A 245 -12.77 20.01 -13.60
N ARG A 246 -12.34 21.07 -12.90
CA ARG A 246 -11.88 20.96 -11.51
C ARG A 246 -12.95 20.38 -10.59
N LYS A 247 -14.19 20.87 -10.68
CA LYS A 247 -15.33 20.37 -9.89
C LYS A 247 -15.59 18.89 -10.14
N GLY A 248 -15.58 18.49 -11.41
CA GLY A 248 -15.74 17.08 -11.80
C GLY A 248 -14.59 16.19 -11.34
N THR A 249 -13.35 16.69 -11.41
CA THR A 249 -12.16 15.97 -10.97
C THR A 249 -12.19 15.73 -9.45
N ILE A 250 -12.47 16.76 -8.66
CA ILE A 250 -12.57 16.66 -7.19
C ILE A 250 -13.67 15.69 -6.77
N ALA A 251 -14.79 15.68 -7.50
CA ALA A 251 -15.91 14.78 -7.27
C ALA A 251 -15.70 13.35 -7.81
N ASN A 252 -14.54 13.04 -8.39
CA ASN A 252 -14.24 11.77 -9.08
C ASN A 252 -15.24 11.40 -10.21
N LYS A 253 -15.90 12.40 -10.80
CA LYS A 253 -16.85 12.23 -11.92
C LYS A 253 -16.20 12.39 -13.29
N LEU A 254 -15.07 13.08 -13.35
CA LEU A 254 -14.31 13.37 -14.54
C LEU A 254 -12.82 13.18 -14.28
N ILE A 255 -12.12 12.54 -15.22
CA ILE A 255 -10.68 12.30 -15.15
C ILE A 255 -9.99 13.04 -16.28
N PRO A 256 -9.31 14.17 -16.02
CA PRO A 256 -8.57 14.88 -17.07
C PRO A 256 -7.38 14.07 -17.57
N VAL A 257 -7.18 14.02 -18.89
CA VAL A 257 -6.08 13.28 -19.51
C VAL A 257 -5.15 14.25 -20.24
N CYS A 258 -3.88 14.25 -19.82
CA CYS A 258 -2.75 14.94 -20.44
C CYS A 258 -1.87 13.99 -21.23
N CYS A 259 -0.97 14.51 -22.05
CA CYS A 259 0.03 13.70 -22.74
C CYS A 259 1.39 14.40 -22.80
N GLY A 260 2.45 13.60 -23.01
CA GLY A 260 3.79 14.13 -23.14
C GLY A 260 4.87 13.04 -23.24
N SER A 261 6.12 13.49 -23.19
CA SER A 261 7.30 12.62 -23.05
C SER A 261 8.24 13.25 -22.03
N SER A 262 8.25 12.66 -20.82
CA SER A 262 9.13 13.12 -19.76
C SER A 262 10.60 12.93 -20.12
N TYR A 263 10.94 11.84 -20.82
CA TYR A 263 12.31 11.57 -21.28
C TYR A 263 12.79 12.64 -22.29
N LYS A 264 11.93 13.05 -23.21
CA LYS A 264 12.22 14.09 -24.21
C LYS A 264 11.91 15.51 -23.73
N ASN A 265 11.58 15.68 -22.45
CA ASN A 265 11.33 17.00 -21.84
C ASN A 265 10.18 17.78 -22.51
N LYS A 266 9.11 17.09 -22.92
CA LYS A 266 7.96 17.68 -23.63
C LYS A 266 6.65 17.42 -22.90
N GLY A 267 5.87 18.48 -22.63
CA GLY A 267 4.55 18.38 -22.00
C GLY A 267 4.54 18.35 -20.47
N VAL A 268 5.69 18.46 -19.79
CA VAL A 268 5.76 18.39 -18.31
C VAL A 268 5.32 19.72 -17.67
N GLN A 269 5.63 20.86 -18.27
CA GLN A 269 5.16 22.16 -17.77
C GLN A 269 3.64 22.25 -17.88
N GLU A 270 3.08 21.75 -18.98
CA GLU A 270 1.63 21.70 -19.19
C GLU A 270 0.95 20.74 -18.20
N LEU A 271 1.61 19.61 -17.83
CA LEU A 271 1.17 18.75 -16.74
C LEU A 271 1.14 19.51 -15.41
N LEU A 272 2.19 20.27 -15.08
CA LEU A 272 2.24 21.10 -13.87
C LEU A 272 1.12 22.16 -13.86
N ASN A 273 0.82 22.78 -14.99
CA ASN A 273 -0.30 23.71 -15.12
C ASN A 273 -1.63 22.99 -14.84
N ALA A 274 -1.81 21.78 -15.37
CA ALA A 274 -3.00 20.96 -15.12
C ALA A 274 -3.13 20.55 -13.64
N VAL A 275 -2.03 20.19 -12.98
CA VAL A 275 -2.02 19.89 -11.53
C VAL A 275 -2.51 21.10 -10.72
N VAL A 276 -2.02 22.30 -11.02
CA VAL A 276 -2.44 23.53 -10.34
C VAL A 276 -3.92 23.81 -10.57
N ASN A 277 -4.41 23.64 -11.80
CA ASN A 277 -5.77 23.97 -12.20
C ASN A 277 -6.80 22.96 -11.71
N PHE A 278 -6.51 21.66 -11.75
CA PHE A 278 -7.53 20.61 -11.58
C PHE A 278 -7.40 19.80 -10.31
N MET A 279 -6.18 19.66 -9.74
CA MET A 279 -6.02 18.90 -8.50
C MET A 279 -6.57 19.66 -7.30
N PRO A 280 -7.16 18.94 -6.32
CA PRO A 280 -7.70 19.57 -5.12
C PRO A 280 -6.64 20.24 -4.26
N SER A 281 -7.07 21.23 -3.51
CA SER A 281 -6.38 21.74 -2.33
C SER A 281 -6.86 20.99 -1.08
N PRO A 282 -6.17 21.08 0.06
CA PRO A 282 -6.65 20.50 1.31
C PRO A 282 -8.05 20.96 1.75
N LEU A 283 -8.51 22.13 1.27
CA LEU A 283 -9.85 22.65 1.54
C LEU A 283 -10.95 22.01 0.70
N ASP A 284 -10.61 21.40 -0.42
CA ASP A 284 -11.56 20.75 -1.32
C ASP A 284 -11.88 19.31 -0.91
N ILE A 285 -11.13 18.77 0.06
CA ILE A 285 -11.32 17.41 0.59
C ILE A 285 -12.23 17.45 1.81
N ALA A 286 -13.06 16.42 1.97
CA ALA A 286 -13.94 16.30 3.11
C ALA A 286 -13.17 16.37 4.46
N ASP A 287 -13.83 16.96 5.46
CA ASP A 287 -13.29 17.04 6.81
C ASP A 287 -12.93 15.64 7.35
N ILE A 288 -11.83 15.54 8.08
CA ILE A 288 -11.33 14.24 8.54
C ILE A 288 -12.17 13.71 9.69
N LYS A 289 -12.61 12.46 9.56
CA LYS A 289 -13.37 11.74 10.57
C LYS A 289 -12.47 10.91 11.47
N GLY A 290 -12.94 10.69 12.68
CA GLY A 290 -12.28 9.87 13.67
C GLY A 290 -13.22 9.56 14.82
N VAL A 291 -12.66 9.09 15.92
CA VAL A 291 -13.37 8.85 17.18
C VAL A 291 -12.64 9.53 18.31
N ASP A 292 -13.37 9.98 19.33
CA ASP A 292 -12.77 10.46 20.57
C ASP A 292 -12.27 9.27 21.43
N MET A 293 -11.70 9.57 22.60
CA MET A 293 -11.19 8.53 23.51
C MET A 293 -12.27 7.66 24.12
N ASP A 294 -13.53 8.08 24.04
CA ASP A 294 -14.71 7.34 24.52
C ASP A 294 -15.37 6.52 23.41
N GLY A 295 -14.86 6.61 22.16
CA GLY A 295 -15.36 5.89 20.97
C GLY A 295 -16.51 6.58 20.26
N ASN A 296 -16.84 7.85 20.58
CA ASN A 296 -17.83 8.61 19.85
C ASN A 296 -17.27 9.19 18.55
N GLU A 297 -18.09 9.32 17.53
CA GLU A 297 -17.69 9.96 16.27
C GLU A 297 -17.25 11.42 16.53
N ALA A 298 -16.10 11.76 15.94
CA ALA A 298 -15.51 13.08 16.01
C ALA A 298 -15.02 13.51 14.63
N GLU A 299 -14.99 14.80 14.37
CA GLU A 299 -14.58 15.38 13.10
C GLU A 299 -13.63 16.57 13.33
N ARG A 300 -12.71 16.79 12.41
CA ARG A 300 -11.82 17.97 12.40
C ARG A 300 -11.87 18.63 11.02
N LYS A 301 -12.07 19.95 11.05
CA LYS A 301 -12.04 20.79 9.84
C LYS A 301 -10.61 21.11 9.45
N THR A 302 -10.36 21.18 8.16
CA THR A 302 -9.05 21.59 7.65
C THR A 302 -8.87 23.10 7.84
N SER A 303 -8.36 23.50 9.01
CA SER A 303 -8.13 24.90 9.38
C SER A 303 -6.96 25.02 10.37
N ASP A 304 -6.17 26.10 10.26
CA ASP A 304 -5.08 26.39 11.19
C ASP A 304 -5.58 26.76 12.61
N SER A 305 -6.84 27.16 12.76
CA SER A 305 -7.48 27.54 14.02
C SER A 305 -8.06 26.37 14.82
N GLU A 306 -8.19 25.20 14.19
CA GLU A 306 -8.68 23.98 14.84
C GLU A 306 -7.60 23.38 15.78
N PRO A 307 -7.99 22.48 16.70
CA PRO A 307 -7.03 21.69 17.46
C PRO A 307 -6.15 20.85 16.56
N PHE A 308 -4.88 20.72 16.90
CA PHE A 308 -3.93 19.94 16.10
C PHE A 308 -4.32 18.47 16.02
N ALA A 309 -4.36 17.95 14.80
CA ALA A 309 -4.47 16.52 14.52
C ALA A 309 -3.70 16.17 13.24
N ALA A 310 -2.89 15.13 13.33
CA ALA A 310 -2.05 14.64 12.24
C ALA A 310 -2.01 13.10 12.24
N LEU A 311 -1.78 12.52 11.08
CA LEU A 311 -1.61 11.08 10.89
C LEU A 311 -0.16 10.76 10.54
N ALA A 312 0.49 9.91 11.33
CA ALA A 312 1.80 9.35 11.04
C ALA A 312 1.63 8.24 9.98
N PHE A 313 2.06 8.50 8.75
CA PHE A 313 1.80 7.56 7.66
C PHE A 313 3.03 6.75 7.23
N LYS A 314 4.24 7.16 7.64
CA LYS A 314 5.47 6.45 7.31
C LYS A 314 6.52 6.65 8.40
N ILE A 315 7.17 5.56 8.77
CA ILE A 315 8.39 5.56 9.59
C ILE A 315 9.57 5.22 8.69
N ALA A 316 10.69 5.88 8.85
CA ALA A 316 11.94 5.56 8.19
C ALA A 316 13.10 5.66 9.17
N THR A 317 14.13 4.84 8.97
CA THR A 317 15.36 4.92 9.75
C THR A 317 16.43 5.63 8.93
N ASP A 318 16.93 6.72 9.48
CA ASP A 318 17.98 7.52 8.88
C ASP A 318 19.32 7.30 9.62
N PRO A 319 20.43 7.11 8.90
CA PRO A 319 21.74 6.85 9.53
C PRO A 319 22.24 7.98 10.43
N PHE A 320 21.81 9.23 10.19
CA PHE A 320 22.32 10.42 10.87
C PHE A 320 21.39 10.95 11.96
N VAL A 321 20.09 10.95 11.70
CA VAL A 321 19.10 11.51 12.64
C VAL A 321 18.26 10.46 13.37
N GLY A 322 18.43 9.18 13.01
CA GLY A 322 17.71 8.07 13.60
C GLY A 322 16.29 7.93 13.04
N LYS A 323 15.30 7.72 13.91
CA LYS A 323 13.91 7.51 13.51
C LYS A 323 13.29 8.80 12.99
N LEU A 324 12.80 8.75 11.75
CA LEU A 324 12.00 9.78 11.09
C LEU A 324 10.55 9.32 11.03
N CYS A 325 9.64 10.17 11.51
CA CYS A 325 8.21 9.96 11.43
C CYS A 325 7.62 10.96 10.42
N PHE A 326 7.17 10.49 9.27
CA PHE A 326 6.45 11.30 8.29
C PHE A 326 4.98 11.39 8.69
N PHE A 327 4.46 12.60 8.72
CA PHE A 327 3.08 12.84 9.12
C PHE A 327 2.41 13.90 8.25
N ARG A 328 1.10 13.76 8.09
CA ARG A 328 0.24 14.77 7.48
C ARG A 328 -0.59 15.47 8.53
N VAL A 329 -0.57 16.78 8.53
CA VAL A 329 -1.41 17.63 9.37
C VAL A 329 -2.78 17.82 8.70
N TYR A 330 -3.85 17.39 9.37
CA TYR A 330 -5.22 17.57 8.90
C TYR A 330 -5.86 18.81 9.47
N SER A 331 -5.57 19.15 10.73
CA SER A 331 -6.11 20.33 11.40
C SER A 331 -5.10 20.96 12.32
N GLY A 332 -5.27 22.25 12.58
CA GLY A 332 -4.48 23.00 13.53
C GLY A 332 -3.05 23.29 13.08
N THR A 333 -2.27 23.75 14.04
CA THR A 333 -0.84 24.05 13.86
C THR A 333 -0.04 23.48 15.02
N LEU A 334 1.23 23.15 14.75
CA LEU A 334 2.14 22.64 15.76
C LEU A 334 3.53 23.25 15.63
N GLU A 335 4.10 23.69 16.74
CA GLU A 335 5.47 24.20 16.82
C GLU A 335 6.44 23.11 17.28
N ALA A 336 7.67 23.15 16.77
CA ALA A 336 8.75 22.28 17.24
C ALA A 336 8.93 22.45 18.77
N GLY A 337 9.11 21.34 19.47
CA GLY A 337 9.25 21.32 20.93
C GLY A 337 7.92 21.23 21.71
N SER A 338 6.76 21.31 21.04
CA SER A 338 5.45 21.17 21.69
C SER A 338 5.19 19.73 22.15
N THR A 339 4.31 19.59 23.15
CA THR A 339 3.83 18.28 23.60
C THR A 339 2.66 17.83 22.74
N ILE A 340 2.71 16.57 22.29
CA ILE A 340 1.67 15.91 21.52
C ILE A 340 1.19 14.66 22.26
N LEU A 341 0.00 14.20 21.92
CA LEU A 341 -0.56 12.91 22.33
C LEU A 341 -0.55 11.94 21.13
N ASN A 342 0.04 10.77 21.30
CA ASN A 342 -0.25 9.62 20.46
C ASN A 342 -1.56 9.00 20.95
N ALA A 343 -2.66 9.29 20.27
CA ALA A 343 -3.99 8.90 20.72
C ALA A 343 -4.23 7.38 20.67
N ASN A 344 -3.60 6.67 19.75
CA ASN A 344 -3.75 5.20 19.63
C ASN A 344 -3.11 4.44 20.80
N LYS A 345 -2.07 5.00 21.41
CA LYS A 345 -1.31 4.39 22.52
C LYS A 345 -1.53 5.09 23.87
N ASP A 346 -2.30 6.17 23.88
CA ASP A 346 -2.53 7.05 25.03
C ASP A 346 -1.20 7.48 25.70
N LYS A 347 -0.21 7.87 24.87
CA LYS A 347 1.11 8.30 25.33
C LYS A 347 1.44 9.70 24.86
N LYS A 348 1.88 10.54 25.78
CA LYS A 348 2.41 11.87 25.46
C LYS A 348 3.86 11.77 25.02
N ASP A 349 4.21 12.49 23.97
CA ASP A 349 5.57 12.63 23.47
C ASP A 349 5.86 14.11 23.18
N ARG A 350 7.12 14.44 22.98
CA ARG A 350 7.54 15.81 22.63
C ARG A 350 7.90 15.84 21.14
N MET A 351 7.23 16.69 20.37
CA MET A 351 7.60 16.97 19.00
C MET A 351 9.03 17.54 18.95
N GLY A 352 9.97 16.74 18.46
CA GLY A 352 11.36 17.17 18.33
C GLY A 352 11.56 18.19 17.21
N ARG A 353 12.58 17.99 16.39
CA ARG A 353 12.79 18.78 15.17
C ARG A 353 11.75 18.41 14.13
N ILE A 354 11.22 19.40 13.44
CA ILE A 354 10.32 19.21 12.30
C ILE A 354 11.09 19.53 11.03
N LEU A 355 10.98 18.65 10.05
CA LEU A 355 11.72 18.71 8.81
C LEU A 355 10.77 18.80 7.63
N LEU A 356 11.02 19.71 6.73
CA LEU A 356 10.48 19.65 5.37
C LEU A 356 11.44 18.84 4.51
N MET A 357 10.89 17.85 3.83
CA MET A 357 11.70 16.94 3.03
C MET A 357 11.75 17.38 1.55
N HIS A 358 12.94 17.34 0.99
CA HIS A 358 13.21 17.52 -0.43
C HIS A 358 14.01 16.30 -0.90
N SER A 359 13.34 15.16 -1.06
CA SER A 359 13.99 13.87 -1.27
C SER A 359 14.95 13.52 -0.11
N ASN A 360 16.26 13.50 -0.34
CA ASN A 360 17.29 13.26 0.70
C ASN A 360 17.78 14.54 1.40
N HIS A 361 17.38 15.72 0.95
CA HIS A 361 17.70 16.98 1.62
C HIS A 361 16.64 17.34 2.65
N ARG A 362 17.09 17.89 3.78
CA ARG A 362 16.27 18.23 4.95
C ARG A 362 16.37 19.70 5.23
N GLN A 363 15.23 20.33 5.46
CA GLN A 363 15.16 21.72 5.91
C GLN A 363 14.41 21.74 7.25
N ASP A 364 15.06 22.25 8.28
CA ASP A 364 14.41 22.47 9.57
C ASP A 364 13.35 23.56 9.43
N ILE A 365 12.18 23.30 10.02
CA ILE A 365 11.08 24.27 10.12
C ILE A 365 10.60 24.35 11.57
N ASP A 366 10.21 25.55 11.99
CA ASP A 366 9.79 25.78 13.38
C ASP A 366 8.32 25.41 13.62
N LYS A 367 7.50 25.41 12.57
CA LYS A 367 6.06 25.26 12.68
C LYS A 367 5.46 24.57 11.44
N VAL A 368 4.47 23.72 11.66
CA VAL A 368 3.62 23.12 10.62
C VAL A 368 2.19 23.62 10.75
N TYR A 369 1.48 23.57 9.63
CA TYR A 369 0.11 24.08 9.47
C TYR A 369 -0.81 22.99 8.91
N ALA A 370 -2.13 23.18 9.02
CA ALA A 370 -3.10 22.29 8.38
C ALA A 370 -2.76 22.08 6.89
N GLY A 371 -2.89 20.86 6.39
CA GLY A 371 -2.55 20.49 5.02
C GLY A 371 -1.06 20.24 4.75
N ASP A 372 -0.16 20.46 5.69
CA ASP A 372 1.27 20.22 5.52
C ASP A 372 1.60 18.73 5.61
N ILE A 373 2.62 18.33 4.84
CA ILE A 373 3.30 17.03 4.95
C ILE A 373 4.73 17.32 5.41
N ALA A 374 5.11 16.75 6.54
CA ALA A 374 6.41 16.97 7.17
C ALA A 374 6.95 15.68 7.80
N ALA A 375 8.21 15.72 8.25
CA ALA A 375 8.82 14.65 9.03
C ALA A 375 9.24 15.17 10.41
N ALA A 376 9.11 14.33 11.42
CA ALA A 376 9.57 14.62 12.78
C ALA A 376 10.70 13.70 13.19
N VAL A 377 11.67 14.24 13.93
CA VAL A 377 12.76 13.49 14.56
C VAL A 377 12.50 13.36 16.06
N GLY A 378 12.80 12.19 16.61
CA GLY A 378 12.82 11.99 18.06
C GLY A 378 11.53 11.44 18.66
N LEU A 379 10.51 11.15 17.87
CA LEU A 379 9.29 10.47 18.32
C LEU A 379 9.59 8.98 18.55
N LYS A 380 9.59 8.54 19.79
CA LYS A 380 10.01 7.17 20.16
C LYS A 380 8.89 6.15 20.01
N GLU A 381 7.70 6.50 20.47
CA GLU A 381 6.57 5.59 20.65
C GLU A 381 5.58 5.62 19.47
N VAL A 382 5.90 6.36 18.40
CA VAL A 382 5.02 6.54 17.24
C VAL A 382 5.29 5.47 16.20
N GLY A 383 4.23 4.80 15.74
CA GLY A 383 4.24 3.84 14.64
C GLY A 383 3.51 4.38 13.40
N THR A 384 3.57 3.62 12.31
CA THR A 384 2.80 3.91 11.09
C THR A 384 1.31 3.69 11.37
N GLY A 385 0.48 4.68 11.04
CA GLY A 385 -0.97 4.67 11.30
C GLY A 385 -1.38 5.34 12.61
N ASP A 386 -0.42 5.74 13.48
CA ASP A 386 -0.75 6.41 14.72
C ASP A 386 -1.22 7.86 14.49
N THR A 387 -2.17 8.29 15.28
CA THR A 387 -2.67 9.67 15.30
C THR A 387 -1.90 10.49 16.32
N LEU A 388 -1.41 11.65 15.88
CA LEU A 388 -0.75 12.66 16.70
C LEU A 388 -1.70 13.85 16.88
N CYS A 389 -2.08 14.18 18.10
CA CYS A 389 -3.04 15.24 18.33
C CYS A 389 -2.70 16.12 19.54
N ASP A 390 -3.47 17.20 19.70
CA ASP A 390 -3.45 18.05 20.88
C ASP A 390 -3.91 17.25 22.11
N PRO A 391 -3.11 17.17 23.18
CA PRO A 391 -3.50 16.46 24.40
C PRO A 391 -4.79 16.99 25.07
N ALA A 392 -5.18 18.24 24.81
CA ALA A 392 -6.40 18.84 25.34
C ALA A 392 -7.67 18.46 24.53
N HIS A 393 -7.48 18.08 23.28
CA HIS A 393 -8.57 17.74 22.34
C HIS A 393 -8.25 16.42 21.61
N PRO A 394 -8.22 15.28 22.32
CA PRO A 394 -7.80 14.02 21.72
C PRO A 394 -8.80 13.54 20.66
N ILE A 395 -8.24 12.95 19.61
CA ILE A 395 -8.97 12.28 18.54
C ILE A 395 -8.12 11.13 17.99
N ILE A 396 -8.75 10.02 17.65
CA ILE A 396 -8.14 8.91 16.88
C ILE A 396 -8.70 9.00 15.48
N LEU A 397 -7.87 9.34 14.51
CA LEU A 397 -8.24 9.36 13.11
C LEU A 397 -8.41 7.91 12.60
N GLU A 398 -9.18 7.75 11.54
CA GLU A 398 -9.39 6.45 10.94
C GLU A 398 -8.08 5.73 10.64
N SER A 399 -7.89 4.55 11.21
CA SER A 399 -6.68 3.75 11.10
C SER A 399 -6.45 3.22 9.68
N MET A 400 -5.18 2.90 9.37
CA MET A 400 -4.82 2.18 8.16
C MET A 400 -4.89 0.68 8.42
N GLU A 401 -5.55 -0.05 7.52
CA GLU A 401 -5.51 -1.52 7.51
C GLU A 401 -4.36 -1.98 6.63
N PHE A 402 -3.56 -2.91 7.13
CA PHE A 402 -2.44 -3.48 6.39
C PHE A 402 -2.71 -4.95 6.10
N PRO A 403 -2.41 -5.42 4.87
CA PRO A 403 -2.55 -6.83 4.53
C PRO A 403 -1.54 -7.69 5.30
N GLU A 404 -1.94 -8.92 5.59
CA GLU A 404 -1.05 -9.91 6.19
C GLU A 404 -0.01 -10.41 5.18
N PRO A 405 1.23 -10.68 5.61
CA PRO A 405 2.24 -11.27 4.76
C PRO A 405 1.82 -12.66 4.26
N VAL A 406 2.26 -13.02 3.05
CA VAL A 406 1.84 -14.25 2.36
C VAL A 406 2.97 -15.25 2.18
N ILE A 407 4.23 -14.84 2.27
CA ILE A 407 5.41 -15.74 2.25
C ILE A 407 6.29 -15.47 3.46
N ASP A 408 6.99 -16.50 3.89
CA ASP A 408 7.99 -16.44 4.94
C ASP A 408 9.29 -17.16 4.54
N ILE A 409 10.40 -16.73 5.12
CA ILE A 409 11.71 -17.37 4.99
C ILE A 409 12.42 -17.44 6.34
N ALA A 410 13.15 -18.52 6.57
CA ALA A 410 14.04 -18.62 7.71
C ALA A 410 15.36 -17.90 7.42
N ILE A 411 15.84 -17.11 8.37
CA ILE A 411 17.16 -16.48 8.32
C ILE A 411 17.97 -16.90 9.52
N GLU A 412 19.27 -17.18 9.28
CA GLU A 412 20.19 -17.60 10.33
C GLU A 412 21.40 -16.66 10.35
N PRO A 413 21.72 -16.04 11.49
CA PRO A 413 22.91 -15.23 11.63
C PRO A 413 24.16 -16.13 11.58
N LYS A 414 25.24 -15.63 11.01
CA LYS A 414 26.50 -16.37 10.84
C LYS A 414 27.17 -16.70 12.18
N ASP A 415 27.02 -15.81 13.14
CA ASP A 415 27.59 -15.92 14.48
C ASP A 415 26.75 -15.18 15.53
N LYS A 416 27.14 -15.29 16.81
CA LYS A 416 26.41 -14.66 17.92
C LYS A 416 26.38 -13.12 17.85
N ALA A 417 27.45 -12.48 17.36
CA ALA A 417 27.51 -11.01 17.24
C ALA A 417 26.54 -10.54 16.15
N ASN A 418 26.43 -11.29 15.05
CA ASN A 418 25.43 -11.03 14.02
C ASN A 418 23.99 -11.28 14.49
N SER A 419 23.76 -12.20 15.45
CA SER A 419 22.45 -12.46 16.03
C SER A 419 21.87 -11.24 16.77
N GLU A 420 22.69 -10.56 17.59
CA GLU A 420 22.27 -9.36 18.31
C GLU A 420 21.98 -8.21 17.35
N LYS A 421 22.87 -7.99 16.37
CA LYS A 421 22.67 -6.97 15.31
C LYS A 421 21.42 -7.26 14.49
N MET A 422 21.18 -8.53 14.14
CA MET A 422 20.01 -8.96 13.38
C MET A 422 18.72 -8.66 14.12
N GLY A 423 18.64 -8.94 15.41
CA GLY A 423 17.45 -8.64 16.23
C GLY A 423 17.12 -7.14 16.23
N ILE A 424 18.13 -6.28 16.42
CA ILE A 424 17.96 -4.82 16.39
C ILE A 424 17.53 -4.35 14.99
N ALA A 425 18.16 -4.87 13.94
CA ALA A 425 17.86 -4.49 12.57
C ALA A 425 16.44 -4.90 12.16
N LEU A 426 16.04 -6.14 12.49
CA LEU A 426 14.69 -6.64 12.20
C LEU A 426 13.61 -5.84 12.92
N ALA A 427 13.83 -5.46 14.18
CA ALA A 427 12.91 -4.62 14.93
C ALA A 427 12.70 -3.25 14.24
N LYS A 428 13.79 -2.61 13.77
CA LYS A 428 13.71 -1.35 13.03
C LYS A 428 12.97 -1.51 11.70
N LEU A 429 13.27 -2.56 10.94
CA LEU A 429 12.60 -2.84 9.67
C LEU A 429 11.10 -3.10 9.86
N ALA A 430 10.71 -3.80 10.94
CA ALA A 430 9.31 -4.01 11.29
C ALA A 430 8.58 -2.72 11.74
N GLU A 431 9.30 -1.76 12.32
CA GLU A 431 8.73 -0.43 12.60
C GLU A 431 8.49 0.40 11.32
N GLU A 432 9.35 0.23 10.31
CA GLU A 432 9.22 0.93 9.02
C GLU A 432 8.08 0.36 8.17
N ASP A 433 7.95 -0.96 8.14
CA ASP A 433 7.01 -1.67 7.29
C ASP A 433 6.07 -2.57 8.11
N PRO A 434 4.81 -2.17 8.31
CA PRO A 434 3.83 -2.95 9.07
C PRO A 434 3.43 -4.29 8.41
N THR A 435 3.75 -4.51 7.12
CA THR A 435 3.55 -5.80 6.44
C THR A 435 4.73 -6.74 6.55
N PHE A 436 5.86 -6.24 7.06
CA PHE A 436 6.99 -7.06 7.41
C PHE A 436 6.84 -7.58 8.85
N LYS A 437 6.82 -8.89 9.03
CA LYS A 437 6.76 -9.52 10.34
C LYS A 437 7.99 -10.38 10.60
N THR A 438 8.37 -10.48 11.85
CA THR A 438 9.49 -11.33 12.28
C THR A 438 9.20 -11.97 13.62
N TRP A 439 9.56 -13.23 13.76
CA TRP A 439 9.45 -13.99 15.02
C TRP A 439 10.47 -15.11 15.07
N THR A 440 10.67 -15.66 16.25
CA THR A 440 11.47 -16.87 16.41
C THR A 440 10.52 -18.06 16.48
N ASP A 441 10.71 -19.02 15.59
CA ASP A 441 9.99 -20.28 15.63
C ASP A 441 10.42 -21.05 16.88
N GLN A 442 9.48 -21.34 17.77
CA GLN A 442 9.74 -21.99 19.06
C GLN A 442 10.18 -23.45 18.90
N GLU A 443 9.81 -24.12 17.80
CA GLU A 443 10.18 -25.51 17.56
C GLU A 443 11.58 -25.65 16.96
N SER A 444 11.91 -24.85 15.96
CA SER A 444 13.21 -24.89 15.27
C SER A 444 14.25 -23.95 15.87
N GLY A 445 13.85 -22.95 16.64
CA GLY A 445 14.70 -21.87 17.13
C GLY A 445 15.19 -20.91 16.05
N GLN A 446 14.70 -21.05 14.82
CA GLN A 446 15.06 -20.19 13.69
C GLN A 446 14.34 -18.86 13.75
N THR A 447 14.99 -17.79 13.28
CA THR A 447 14.34 -16.52 13.06
C THR A 447 13.62 -16.57 11.71
N ILE A 448 12.32 -16.32 11.71
CA ILE A 448 11.47 -16.27 10.53
C ILE A 448 11.19 -14.82 10.21
N ILE A 449 11.25 -14.46 8.95
CA ILE A 449 10.79 -13.18 8.41
C ILE A 449 9.70 -13.44 7.37
N ALA A 450 8.64 -12.64 7.40
CA ALA A 450 7.51 -12.75 6.51
C ALA A 450 7.22 -11.44 5.79
N GLY A 451 6.76 -11.51 4.54
CA GLY A 451 6.51 -10.36 3.69
C GLY A 451 5.50 -10.62 2.59
N MET A 452 5.27 -9.61 1.76
CA MET A 452 4.24 -9.60 0.71
C MET A 452 4.63 -10.35 -0.56
N GLY A 453 5.94 -10.62 -0.76
CA GLY A 453 6.44 -11.31 -1.94
C GLY A 453 7.93 -11.58 -1.86
N GLU A 454 8.46 -12.34 -2.85
CA GLU A 454 9.88 -12.69 -2.90
C GLU A 454 10.77 -11.44 -2.99
N LEU A 455 10.41 -10.48 -3.85
CA LEU A 455 11.17 -9.25 -4.01
C LEU A 455 11.20 -8.43 -2.72
N HIS A 456 10.08 -8.36 -1.99
CA HIS A 456 10.01 -7.68 -0.71
C HIS A 456 11.02 -8.27 0.30
N LEU A 457 11.02 -9.60 0.47
CA LEU A 457 11.94 -10.26 1.40
C LEU A 457 13.40 -10.19 0.94
N ASP A 458 13.66 -10.25 -0.38
CA ASP A 458 15.00 -10.05 -0.94
C ASP A 458 15.57 -8.67 -0.59
N ILE A 459 14.75 -7.62 -0.68
CA ILE A 459 15.15 -6.26 -0.32
C ILE A 459 15.41 -6.15 1.18
N ILE A 460 14.57 -6.73 2.03
CA ILE A 460 14.78 -6.77 3.48
C ILE A 460 16.13 -7.44 3.81
N VAL A 461 16.42 -8.58 3.20
CA VAL A 461 17.70 -9.30 3.39
C VAL A 461 18.90 -8.49 2.87
N ASP A 462 18.74 -7.83 1.74
CA ASP A 462 19.79 -6.96 1.21
C ASP A 462 20.06 -5.76 2.12
N ARG A 463 19.02 -5.13 2.66
CA ARG A 463 19.11 -4.06 3.66
C ARG A 463 19.81 -4.54 4.94
N LEU A 464 19.46 -5.73 5.44
CA LEU A 464 20.16 -6.34 6.60
C LEU A 464 21.67 -6.43 6.35
N LYS A 465 22.09 -6.88 5.16
CA LYS A 465 23.49 -7.05 4.81
C LYS A 465 24.22 -5.71 4.58
N ARG A 466 23.63 -4.79 3.81
CA ARG A 466 24.29 -3.55 3.37
C ARG A 466 24.17 -2.42 4.39
N GLU A 467 22.98 -2.16 4.92
CA GLU A 467 22.74 -1.04 5.84
C GLU A 467 23.15 -1.41 7.27
N PHE A 468 22.70 -2.58 7.76
CA PHE A 468 22.92 -3.00 9.13
C PHE A 468 24.18 -3.84 9.33
N LYS A 469 24.90 -4.20 8.24
CA LYS A 469 26.11 -5.02 8.29
C LYS A 469 25.92 -6.35 9.01
N VAL A 470 24.79 -7.01 8.78
CA VAL A 470 24.44 -8.33 9.32
C VAL A 470 24.80 -9.40 8.30
N GLU A 471 25.68 -10.32 8.67
CA GLU A 471 25.95 -11.51 7.87
C GLU A 471 24.96 -12.63 8.28
N CYS A 472 24.11 -13.03 7.34
CA CYS A 472 23.11 -14.08 7.53
C CYS A 472 22.99 -14.99 6.31
N SER A 473 22.58 -16.23 6.53
CA SER A 473 22.14 -17.17 5.53
C SER A 473 20.61 -17.15 5.43
N VAL A 474 20.10 -17.43 4.24
CA VAL A 474 18.67 -17.33 3.91
C VAL A 474 18.18 -18.70 3.45
N GLY A 475 17.10 -19.15 4.05
CA GLY A 475 16.41 -20.38 3.66
C GLY A 475 15.59 -20.22 2.38
N LYS A 476 14.91 -21.29 1.96
CA LYS A 476 13.98 -21.23 0.83
C LYS A 476 12.66 -20.61 1.28
N PRO A 477 12.00 -19.81 0.42
CA PRO A 477 10.67 -19.29 0.69
C PRO A 477 9.68 -20.40 1.02
N GLN A 478 8.82 -20.15 2.00
CA GLN A 478 7.74 -21.01 2.41
C GLN A 478 6.42 -20.28 2.26
N VAL A 479 5.35 -21.00 1.97
CA VAL A 479 4.02 -20.44 1.93
C VAL A 479 3.45 -20.31 3.33
N SER A 480 2.88 -19.17 3.64
CA SER A 480 2.21 -18.92 4.93
C SER A 480 0.80 -19.51 4.90
N TYR A 481 0.70 -20.81 5.20
CA TYR A 481 -0.59 -21.48 5.30
C TYR A 481 -1.36 -21.00 6.54
N LYS A 482 -2.68 -21.20 6.53
CA LYS A 482 -3.58 -20.96 7.66
C LYS A 482 -4.40 -22.20 7.93
N GLU A 483 -5.05 -22.24 9.08
CA GLU A 483 -6.04 -23.28 9.41
C GLU A 483 -7.40 -22.61 9.64
N THR A 484 -8.49 -23.34 9.44
CA THR A 484 -9.85 -22.91 9.82
C THR A 484 -10.72 -24.11 10.16
N ILE A 485 -11.90 -23.87 10.72
CA ILE A 485 -12.88 -24.90 11.06
C ILE A 485 -14.05 -24.87 10.08
N ARG A 486 -14.73 -26.01 9.88
CA ARG A 486 -15.87 -26.11 8.97
C ARG A 486 -17.20 -26.34 9.68
N ASN A 487 -17.19 -26.93 10.86
CA ASN A 487 -18.39 -27.31 11.56
C ASN A 487 -18.53 -26.55 12.88
N LYS A 488 -19.78 -26.26 13.27
CA LYS A 488 -20.10 -25.77 14.59
C LYS A 488 -20.00 -26.90 15.61
N VAL A 489 -19.34 -26.67 16.74
CA VAL A 489 -19.16 -27.61 17.82
C VAL A 489 -19.29 -26.94 19.18
N LYS A 490 -19.68 -27.76 20.21
CA LYS A 490 -19.67 -27.32 21.61
C LYS A 490 -18.77 -28.27 22.39
N VAL A 491 -17.76 -27.73 23.06
CA VAL A 491 -16.68 -28.49 23.69
C VAL A 491 -16.37 -27.95 25.06
N GLN A 492 -15.87 -28.84 25.93
CA GLN A 492 -15.40 -28.52 27.27
C GLN A 492 -13.88 -28.54 27.34
N GLY A 493 -13.31 -27.51 27.96
CA GLY A 493 -11.90 -27.51 28.40
C GLY A 493 -11.83 -27.47 29.91
N LYS A 494 -11.34 -28.53 30.49
CA LYS A 494 -11.24 -28.68 31.95
C LYS A 494 -9.79 -28.87 32.35
N PHE A 495 -9.28 -27.95 33.13
CA PHE A 495 -7.92 -28.02 33.69
C PHE A 495 -7.97 -28.15 35.18
N ILE A 496 -7.47 -29.31 35.66
CA ILE A 496 -7.35 -29.62 37.10
C ILE A 496 -5.93 -30.06 37.34
N ARG A 497 -5.25 -29.42 38.28
CA ARG A 497 -3.93 -29.84 38.75
C ARG A 497 -3.85 -29.70 40.26
N GLN A 498 -3.57 -30.79 40.95
CA GLN A 498 -3.26 -30.81 42.38
C GLN A 498 -1.79 -31.22 42.56
N SER A 499 -0.99 -30.38 43.14
CA SER A 499 0.41 -30.65 43.50
C SER A 499 0.68 -30.05 44.87
N GLY A 500 0.46 -30.83 45.91
CA GLY A 500 0.87 -30.58 47.28
C GLY A 500 0.74 -29.12 47.79
N GLY A 501 -0.46 -28.62 47.99
CA GLY A 501 -0.76 -27.24 48.36
C GLY A 501 -2.01 -26.71 47.68
N ARG A 502 -2.03 -25.43 47.30
CA ARG A 502 -3.13 -24.82 46.55
C ARG A 502 -3.24 -25.45 45.16
N GLY A 503 -4.41 -26.01 44.81
CA GLY A 503 -4.70 -26.58 43.50
C GLY A 503 -4.85 -25.55 42.38
N GLN A 504 -5.01 -26.04 41.17
CA GLN A 504 -5.39 -25.22 40.02
C GLN A 504 -6.66 -25.79 39.38
N TYR A 505 -7.66 -24.93 39.16
CA TYR A 505 -8.94 -25.34 38.61
C TYR A 505 -9.46 -24.32 37.61
N GLY A 506 -9.79 -24.77 36.39
CA GLY A 506 -10.48 -23.98 35.36
C GLY A 506 -11.37 -24.94 34.55
N ASP A 507 -12.62 -24.57 34.31
CA ASP A 507 -13.58 -25.36 33.56
C ASP A 507 -14.43 -24.41 32.70
N VAL A 508 -14.36 -24.60 31.39
CA VAL A 508 -15.02 -23.71 30.39
C VAL A 508 -15.70 -24.55 29.32
N TRP A 509 -16.85 -24.09 28.86
CA TRP A 509 -17.53 -24.62 27.69
C TRP A 509 -17.53 -23.57 26.58
N LEU A 510 -16.91 -23.92 25.45
CA LEU A 510 -16.87 -23.10 24.26
C LEU A 510 -17.79 -23.66 23.17
N GLU A 511 -18.57 -22.79 22.57
CA GLU A 511 -19.24 -23.01 21.30
C GLU A 511 -18.37 -22.39 20.21
N MET A 512 -17.91 -23.19 19.27
CA MET A 512 -17.06 -22.73 18.17
C MET A 512 -17.82 -22.89 16.86
N GLU A 513 -17.82 -21.86 16.03
CA GLU A 513 -18.46 -21.85 14.71
C GLU A 513 -17.58 -21.17 13.67
N PRO A 514 -17.62 -21.65 12.39
CA PRO A 514 -16.90 -21.01 11.32
C PRO A 514 -17.50 -19.64 11.00
N LEU A 515 -16.66 -18.69 10.61
CA LEU A 515 -17.05 -17.40 10.06
C LEU A 515 -16.77 -17.37 8.55
N GLU A 516 -17.29 -16.33 7.89
CA GLU A 516 -16.94 -16.04 6.51
C GLU A 516 -15.46 -15.68 6.38
N ALA A 517 -14.87 -15.99 5.22
CA ALA A 517 -13.48 -15.69 4.94
C ALA A 517 -13.13 -14.21 5.17
N GLY A 518 -12.03 -13.97 5.88
CA GLY A 518 -11.55 -12.61 6.19
C GLY A 518 -12.17 -11.97 7.43
N LYS A 519 -13.06 -12.64 8.16
CA LYS A 519 -13.63 -12.13 9.42
C LYS A 519 -12.69 -12.27 10.62
N GLY A 520 -11.63 -13.07 10.49
CA GLY A 520 -10.65 -13.25 11.57
C GLY A 520 -11.19 -14.03 12.77
N ILE A 521 -10.86 -13.58 13.97
CA ILE A 521 -11.21 -14.28 15.23
C ILE A 521 -12.16 -13.41 16.04
N GLU A 522 -13.38 -13.92 16.27
CA GLU A 522 -14.35 -13.31 17.16
C GLU A 522 -14.46 -14.10 18.47
N PHE A 523 -14.53 -13.38 19.59
CA PHE A 523 -14.79 -13.97 20.90
C PHE A 523 -15.99 -13.27 21.57
N GLU A 524 -16.93 -14.06 22.08
CA GLU A 524 -18.11 -13.56 22.77
C GLU A 524 -18.33 -14.37 24.08
N SER A 525 -18.83 -13.71 25.11
CA SER A 525 -19.25 -14.38 26.34
C SER A 525 -20.75 -14.29 26.52
N LYS A 526 -21.41 -15.44 26.67
CA LYS A 526 -22.83 -15.58 26.99
C LYS A 526 -23.07 -16.16 28.39
N ILE A 527 -22.11 -15.99 29.29
CA ILE A 527 -22.24 -16.47 30.66
C ILE A 527 -23.37 -15.74 31.37
N VAL A 528 -24.25 -16.55 31.98
CA VAL A 528 -25.36 -16.08 32.80
C VAL A 528 -25.21 -16.65 34.22
N GLY A 529 -25.58 -15.89 35.24
CA GLY A 529 -25.59 -16.39 36.64
C GLY A 529 -24.25 -16.45 37.33
N GLY A 530 -23.17 -15.92 36.73
CA GLY A 530 -21.86 -15.82 37.40
C GLY A 530 -21.12 -17.17 37.58
N VAL A 531 -21.47 -18.19 36.78
CA VAL A 531 -20.81 -19.53 36.83
C VAL A 531 -19.32 -19.45 36.49
N VAL A 532 -18.91 -18.43 35.72
CA VAL A 532 -17.52 -18.00 35.54
C VAL A 532 -17.43 -16.53 35.91
N PRO A 533 -16.62 -16.16 36.92
CA PRO A 533 -16.41 -14.74 37.29
C PRO A 533 -15.89 -13.91 36.11
N LYS A 534 -16.32 -12.64 36.04
CA LYS A 534 -15.98 -11.74 34.93
C LYS A 534 -14.48 -11.55 34.73
N GLU A 535 -13.70 -11.60 35.80
CA GLU A 535 -12.24 -11.47 35.81
C GLU A 535 -11.54 -12.56 35.01
N TYR A 536 -12.17 -13.75 34.85
CA TYR A 536 -11.59 -14.88 34.10
C TYR A 536 -11.98 -14.91 32.62
N ILE A 537 -12.92 -14.08 32.18
CA ILE A 537 -13.35 -14.04 30.77
C ILE A 537 -12.20 -13.64 29.85
N LYS A 538 -11.47 -12.58 30.20
CA LYS A 538 -10.32 -12.10 29.45
C LYS A 538 -9.18 -13.13 29.38
N PRO A 539 -8.74 -13.77 30.48
CA PRO A 539 -7.79 -14.88 30.45
C PRO A 539 -8.24 -16.06 29.56
N ILE A 540 -9.53 -16.38 29.53
CA ILE A 540 -10.06 -17.42 28.63
C ILE A 540 -9.89 -17.01 27.16
N GLU A 541 -10.27 -15.79 26.82
CA GLU A 541 -10.06 -15.24 25.47
C GLU A 541 -8.60 -15.25 25.06
N GLU A 542 -7.69 -14.82 25.93
CA GLU A 542 -6.25 -14.88 25.69
C GLU A 542 -5.77 -16.29 25.44
N GLY A 543 -6.26 -17.27 26.21
CA GLY A 543 -5.95 -18.69 26.03
C GLY A 543 -6.42 -19.24 24.68
N VAL A 544 -7.61 -18.84 24.22
CA VAL A 544 -8.14 -19.20 22.91
C VAL A 544 -7.30 -18.57 21.79
N ARG A 545 -7.01 -17.27 21.87
CA ARG A 545 -6.23 -16.55 20.85
C ARG A 545 -4.78 -17.06 20.75
N GLU A 546 -4.12 -17.33 21.86
CA GLU A 546 -2.78 -17.93 21.85
C GLU A 546 -2.76 -19.34 21.27
N ALA A 547 -3.78 -20.16 21.59
CA ALA A 547 -3.89 -21.49 21.01
C ALA A 547 -4.16 -21.45 19.51
N ALA A 548 -4.93 -20.44 19.04
CA ALA A 548 -5.20 -20.23 17.62
C ALA A 548 -3.94 -19.88 16.82
N GLN A 549 -2.94 -19.21 17.43
CA GLN A 549 -1.68 -18.90 16.73
C GLN A 549 -0.87 -20.15 16.36
N ASN A 550 -1.00 -21.22 17.11
CA ASN A 550 -0.21 -22.43 16.94
C ASN A 550 -0.92 -23.56 16.19
N GLY A 551 -2.16 -23.39 15.77
CA GLY A 551 -2.95 -24.35 15.01
C GLY A 551 -3.00 -25.75 15.63
N ILE A 552 -3.60 -26.70 14.91
CA ILE A 552 -3.75 -28.09 15.41
C ILE A 552 -3.32 -29.11 14.37
N LEU A 553 -3.52 -28.84 13.08
CA LEU A 553 -3.22 -29.79 12.02
C LEU A 553 -1.73 -29.80 11.66
N ALA A 554 -1.20 -28.63 11.38
CA ALA A 554 0.18 -28.45 10.95
C ALA A 554 0.91 -27.29 11.65
N GLY A 555 0.28 -26.70 12.67
CA GLY A 555 0.87 -25.61 13.45
C GLY A 555 0.75 -24.25 12.80
N TYR A 556 -0.20 -24.06 11.88
CA TYR A 556 -0.47 -22.75 11.27
C TYR A 556 -1.58 -22.01 12.02
N PRO A 557 -1.58 -20.67 12.02
CA PRO A 557 -2.62 -19.90 12.69
C PRO A 557 -4.03 -20.27 12.21
N VAL A 558 -4.94 -20.45 13.17
CA VAL A 558 -6.36 -20.70 12.88
C VAL A 558 -7.08 -19.37 12.76
N ILE A 559 -7.82 -19.17 11.67
CA ILE A 559 -8.54 -17.94 11.35
C ILE A 559 -10.01 -18.23 11.03
N ASP A 560 -10.81 -17.16 10.91
CA ASP A 560 -12.20 -17.17 10.48
C ASP A 560 -13.09 -18.11 11.33
N PHE A 561 -13.04 -17.91 12.63
CA PHE A 561 -13.92 -18.59 13.57
C PHE A 561 -14.41 -17.67 14.69
N LYS A 562 -15.58 -18.00 15.22
CA LYS A 562 -16.13 -17.40 16.43
C LYS A 562 -16.09 -18.42 17.57
N ALA A 563 -15.57 -18.01 18.71
CA ALA A 563 -15.62 -18.76 19.96
C ALA A 563 -16.56 -18.05 20.94
N THR A 564 -17.61 -18.75 21.38
CA THR A 564 -18.57 -18.22 22.36
C THR A 564 -18.43 -18.99 23.65
N LEU A 565 -18.09 -18.31 24.74
CA LEU A 565 -18.06 -18.89 26.08
C LEU A 565 -19.51 -18.98 26.59
N VAL A 566 -20.02 -20.19 26.73
CA VAL A 566 -21.45 -20.45 27.02
C VAL A 566 -21.69 -20.99 28.42
N ASP A 567 -20.69 -21.66 29.04
CA ASP A 567 -20.84 -22.24 30.38
C ASP A 567 -19.45 -22.47 31.01
N GLY A 568 -19.39 -22.82 32.28
CA GLY A 568 -18.17 -23.14 32.99
C GLY A 568 -18.43 -23.35 34.48
N SER A 569 -17.36 -23.61 35.21
CA SER A 569 -17.40 -23.65 36.68
C SER A 569 -16.09 -23.15 37.26
N TYR A 570 -16.14 -22.62 38.47
CA TYR A 570 -14.98 -22.16 39.21
C TYR A 570 -14.92 -22.72 40.59
N HIS A 571 -13.76 -22.72 41.20
CA HIS A 571 -13.53 -23.12 42.58
C HIS A 571 -12.94 -21.95 43.37
N GLU A 572 -13.55 -21.55 44.47
CA GLU A 572 -13.19 -20.33 45.21
C GLU A 572 -11.71 -20.26 45.62
N VAL A 573 -11.07 -21.39 45.88
CA VAL A 573 -9.68 -21.47 46.36
C VAL A 573 -8.68 -21.78 45.25
N ASP A 574 -9.05 -22.66 44.29
CA ASP A 574 -8.13 -23.23 43.31
C ASP A 574 -8.23 -22.60 41.92
N SER A 575 -9.22 -21.75 41.70
CA SER A 575 -9.34 -21.01 40.42
C SER A 575 -8.35 -19.85 40.34
N SER A 576 -7.80 -19.68 39.15
CA SER A 576 -6.86 -18.60 38.83
C SER A 576 -6.94 -18.21 37.37
N GLU A 577 -6.48 -16.99 37.02
CA GLU A 577 -6.40 -16.52 35.64
C GLU A 577 -5.64 -17.54 34.75
N MET A 578 -4.51 -18.05 35.23
CA MET A 578 -3.70 -19.03 34.53
C MET A 578 -4.47 -20.36 34.28
N ALA A 579 -5.22 -20.84 35.26
CA ALA A 579 -6.00 -22.06 35.12
C ALA A 579 -7.10 -21.91 34.06
N PHE A 580 -7.79 -20.76 34.03
CA PHE A 580 -8.80 -20.48 33.03
C PHE A 580 -8.21 -20.20 31.64
N LYS A 581 -7.03 -19.58 31.55
CA LYS A 581 -6.29 -19.42 30.29
C LYS A 581 -5.94 -20.78 29.68
N ILE A 582 -5.45 -21.72 30.50
CA ILE A 582 -5.14 -23.10 30.07
C ILE A 582 -6.44 -23.84 29.69
N ALA A 583 -7.51 -23.71 30.48
CA ALA A 583 -8.80 -24.32 30.16
C ALA A 583 -9.38 -23.83 28.83
N GLY A 584 -9.31 -22.54 28.56
CA GLY A 584 -9.67 -21.93 27.27
C GLY A 584 -8.87 -22.50 26.10
N SER A 585 -7.55 -22.59 26.25
CA SER A 585 -6.65 -23.23 25.28
C SER A 585 -6.98 -24.70 25.03
N MET A 586 -7.31 -25.45 26.07
CA MET A 586 -7.71 -26.87 25.96
C MET A 586 -9.04 -27.02 25.23
N ALA A 587 -10.06 -26.21 25.59
CA ALA A 587 -11.35 -26.21 24.92
C ALA A 587 -11.18 -25.90 23.43
N PHE A 588 -10.44 -24.87 23.09
CA PHE A 588 -10.16 -24.51 21.70
C PHE A 588 -9.52 -25.65 20.91
N LYS A 589 -8.48 -26.25 21.44
CA LYS A 589 -7.77 -27.39 20.79
C LYS A 589 -8.68 -28.58 20.56
N GLU A 590 -9.53 -28.89 21.54
CA GLU A 590 -10.49 -29.99 21.40
C GLU A 590 -11.60 -29.62 20.39
N GLY A 591 -12.06 -28.40 20.42
CA GLY A 591 -13.01 -27.87 19.45
C GLY A 591 -12.54 -27.97 18.02
N CYS A 592 -11.31 -27.54 17.74
CA CYS A 592 -10.72 -27.65 16.40
C CYS A 592 -10.63 -29.11 15.92
N LYS A 593 -10.32 -30.07 16.79
CA LYS A 593 -10.30 -31.49 16.41
C LYS A 593 -11.69 -32.01 15.98
N GLN A 594 -12.73 -31.56 16.66
CA GLN A 594 -14.12 -31.99 16.39
C GLN A 594 -14.77 -31.18 15.26
N ALA A 595 -14.36 -29.93 15.05
CA ALA A 595 -14.94 -28.99 14.09
C ALA A 595 -14.52 -29.20 12.63
N LYS A 596 -13.82 -30.30 12.28
CA LYS A 596 -13.29 -30.57 10.96
C LYS A 596 -12.38 -29.42 10.50
N SER A 597 -11.23 -29.28 11.15
CA SER A 597 -10.22 -28.30 10.74
C SER A 597 -9.63 -28.64 9.38
N VAL A 598 -9.34 -27.60 8.59
CA VAL A 598 -8.74 -27.69 7.25
C VAL A 598 -7.59 -26.69 7.14
N ILE A 599 -6.64 -26.97 6.21
CA ILE A 599 -5.54 -26.06 5.89
C ILE A 599 -5.97 -25.19 4.71
N LEU A 600 -5.66 -23.91 4.78
CA LEU A 600 -5.89 -22.91 3.75
C LEU A 600 -4.57 -22.49 3.13
N GLU A 601 -4.54 -22.33 1.80
CA GLU A 601 -3.42 -21.77 1.05
C GLU A 601 -3.77 -20.41 0.46
N PRO A 602 -2.82 -19.46 0.37
CA PRO A 602 -3.05 -18.19 -0.28
C PRO A 602 -3.15 -18.35 -1.78
N ILE A 603 -4.19 -17.77 -2.36
CA ILE A 603 -4.46 -17.72 -3.79
C ILE A 603 -4.08 -16.34 -4.31
N MET A 604 -3.27 -16.33 -5.36
CA MET A 604 -2.85 -15.14 -6.06
C MET A 604 -3.74 -14.88 -7.26
N ARG A 605 -4.14 -13.64 -7.45
CA ARG A 605 -4.69 -13.17 -8.72
C ARG A 605 -3.51 -12.87 -9.64
N VAL A 606 -3.43 -13.59 -10.74
CA VAL A 606 -2.32 -13.50 -11.69
C VAL A 606 -2.85 -13.00 -13.02
N GLU A 607 -2.22 -11.97 -13.56
CA GLU A 607 -2.48 -11.50 -14.92
C GLU A 607 -1.21 -11.68 -15.74
N VAL A 608 -1.33 -12.38 -16.88
CA VAL A 608 -0.23 -12.67 -17.79
C VAL A 608 -0.52 -12.03 -19.13
N THR A 609 0.41 -11.21 -19.62
CA THR A 609 0.31 -10.58 -20.95
C THR A 609 1.35 -11.22 -21.87
N VAL A 610 0.88 -11.84 -22.94
CA VAL A 610 1.72 -12.54 -23.93
C VAL A 610 1.22 -12.30 -25.36
N PRO A 611 2.10 -12.34 -26.36
CA PRO A 611 1.67 -12.42 -27.78
C PRO A 611 0.74 -13.63 -27.99
N GLU A 612 -0.22 -13.47 -28.89
CA GLU A 612 -1.24 -14.50 -29.18
C GLU A 612 -0.65 -15.88 -29.47
N GLU A 613 0.51 -15.93 -30.13
CA GLU A 613 1.21 -17.20 -30.49
C GLU A 613 1.63 -18.04 -29.26
N TYR A 614 1.80 -17.43 -28.07
CA TYR A 614 2.17 -18.13 -26.82
C TYR A 614 0.99 -18.37 -25.88
N MET A 615 -0.21 -17.91 -26.24
CA MET A 615 -1.40 -18.02 -25.38
C MET A 615 -1.68 -19.47 -24.96
N GLY A 616 -1.61 -20.42 -25.91
CA GLY A 616 -1.87 -21.83 -25.64
C GLY A 616 -0.90 -22.43 -24.59
N ASP A 617 0.39 -22.14 -24.74
CA ASP A 617 1.44 -22.65 -23.84
C ASP A 617 1.29 -22.07 -22.44
N VAL A 618 0.93 -20.79 -22.34
CA VAL A 618 0.71 -20.11 -21.06
C VAL A 618 -0.54 -20.62 -20.36
N ILE A 619 -1.65 -20.84 -21.08
CA ILE A 619 -2.86 -21.43 -20.50
C ILE A 619 -2.58 -22.86 -20.01
N GLY A 620 -1.83 -23.64 -20.79
CA GLY A 620 -1.38 -24.97 -20.38
C GLY A 620 -0.54 -24.95 -19.10
N ASP A 621 0.37 -23.97 -18.98
CA ASP A 621 1.19 -23.79 -17.79
C ASP A 621 0.35 -23.36 -16.56
N ILE A 622 -0.55 -22.39 -16.72
CA ILE A 622 -1.48 -21.97 -15.66
C ILE A 622 -2.30 -23.15 -15.13
N ASN A 623 -2.86 -23.96 -16.03
CA ASN A 623 -3.62 -25.15 -15.63
C ASN A 623 -2.74 -26.19 -14.91
N SER A 624 -1.50 -26.40 -15.34
CA SER A 624 -0.56 -27.31 -14.68
C SER A 624 -0.21 -26.86 -13.26
N ARG A 625 -0.30 -25.55 -12.97
CA ARG A 625 -0.09 -24.91 -11.66
C ARG A 625 -1.35 -24.80 -10.82
N ARG A 626 -2.34 -25.64 -11.07
CA ARG A 626 -3.65 -25.59 -10.39
C ARG A 626 -4.37 -24.25 -10.57
N GLY A 627 -4.01 -23.50 -11.63
CA GLY A 627 -4.62 -22.21 -11.92
C GLY A 627 -6.03 -22.33 -12.43
N ARG A 628 -6.88 -21.40 -12.05
CA ARG A 628 -8.26 -21.27 -12.51
C ARG A 628 -8.39 -19.97 -13.31
N LEU A 629 -8.71 -20.09 -14.61
CA LEU A 629 -8.89 -18.93 -15.47
C LEU A 629 -10.12 -18.11 -15.03
N GLU A 630 -9.95 -16.80 -14.90
CA GLU A 630 -11.00 -15.82 -14.65
C GLU A 630 -11.51 -15.21 -15.95
N GLY A 631 -10.61 -14.91 -16.90
CA GLY A 631 -10.95 -14.33 -18.19
C GLY A 631 -9.74 -14.12 -19.09
N MET A 632 -10.01 -13.76 -20.32
CA MET A 632 -9.01 -13.43 -21.34
C MET A 632 -9.47 -12.24 -22.15
N GLU A 633 -8.54 -11.39 -22.55
CA GLU A 633 -8.80 -10.19 -23.33
C GLU A 633 -7.69 -9.97 -24.35
N ALA A 634 -8.06 -9.71 -25.61
CA ALA A 634 -7.09 -9.39 -26.66
C ALA A 634 -6.82 -7.87 -26.67
N ILE A 635 -5.56 -7.48 -26.53
CA ILE A 635 -5.14 -6.07 -26.53
C ILE A 635 -3.93 -5.92 -27.45
N GLN A 636 -4.09 -5.21 -28.57
CA GLN A 636 -3.00 -4.88 -29.52
C GLN A 636 -2.12 -6.06 -29.93
N GLY A 637 -2.73 -7.19 -30.30
CA GLY A 637 -1.98 -8.39 -30.73
C GLY A 637 -1.35 -9.17 -29.58
N ASN A 638 -1.57 -8.76 -28.33
CA ASN A 638 -1.28 -9.52 -27.13
C ASN A 638 -2.57 -10.07 -26.51
N GLN A 639 -2.44 -11.16 -25.78
CA GLN A 639 -3.50 -11.73 -24.95
C GLN A 639 -3.19 -11.45 -23.50
N VAL A 640 -4.16 -10.90 -22.79
CA VAL A 640 -4.13 -10.71 -21.33
C VAL A 640 -4.95 -11.83 -20.71
N ILE A 641 -4.30 -12.69 -19.95
CA ILE A 641 -4.87 -13.89 -19.32
C ILE A 641 -4.95 -13.62 -17.82
N ARG A 642 -6.17 -13.62 -17.26
CA ARG A 642 -6.42 -13.46 -15.82
C ARG A 642 -6.74 -14.81 -15.22
N SER A 643 -6.13 -15.10 -14.07
CA SER A 643 -6.28 -16.40 -13.40
C SER A 643 -6.07 -16.29 -11.89
N PHE A 644 -6.60 -17.25 -11.15
CA PHE A 644 -6.30 -17.48 -9.76
C PHE A 644 -5.38 -18.69 -9.60
N ILE A 645 -4.21 -18.51 -9.00
CA ILE A 645 -3.19 -19.56 -8.88
C ILE A 645 -2.71 -19.61 -7.43
N PRO A 646 -2.57 -20.81 -6.81
CA PRO A 646 -1.97 -20.92 -5.49
C PRO A 646 -0.53 -20.39 -5.47
N LEU A 647 -0.17 -19.64 -4.43
CA LEU A 647 1.17 -19.06 -4.31
C LEU A 647 2.27 -20.11 -4.36
N SER A 648 2.03 -21.31 -3.80
CA SER A 648 2.99 -22.43 -3.82
C SER A 648 3.43 -22.84 -5.24
N GLU A 649 2.57 -22.60 -6.25
CA GLU A 649 2.83 -22.93 -7.66
C GLU A 649 3.47 -21.76 -8.44
N MET A 650 3.58 -20.59 -7.82
CA MET A 650 4.12 -19.39 -8.46
C MET A 650 5.64 -19.22 -8.28
N PHE A 651 6.26 -19.96 -7.39
CA PHE A 651 7.72 -19.89 -7.24
C PHE A 651 8.43 -20.29 -8.53
N GLY A 652 9.35 -19.39 -8.97
CA GLY A 652 10.07 -19.57 -10.23
C GLY A 652 9.27 -19.26 -11.51
N TYR A 653 8.00 -18.86 -11.42
CA TYR A 653 7.14 -18.60 -12.57
C TYR A 653 7.72 -17.59 -13.57
N ALA A 654 8.39 -16.55 -13.09
CA ALA A 654 9.05 -15.54 -13.95
C ALA A 654 10.03 -16.17 -14.95
N THR A 655 10.82 -17.14 -14.49
CA THR A 655 11.80 -17.85 -15.32
C THR A 655 11.11 -18.75 -16.34
N ASP A 656 10.07 -19.46 -15.91
CA ASP A 656 9.33 -20.38 -16.77
C ASP A 656 8.56 -19.62 -17.86
N LEU A 657 7.91 -18.50 -17.49
CA LEU A 657 7.22 -17.63 -18.44
C LEU A 657 8.19 -17.07 -19.49
N ARG A 658 9.34 -16.53 -19.07
CA ARG A 658 10.37 -16.01 -19.98
C ARG A 658 10.85 -17.09 -20.95
N SER A 659 11.10 -18.29 -20.45
CA SER A 659 11.54 -19.42 -21.28
C SER A 659 10.49 -19.80 -22.34
N LYS A 660 9.21 -19.90 -21.94
CA LYS A 660 8.10 -20.27 -22.83
C LYS A 660 7.73 -19.21 -23.85
N THR A 661 7.92 -17.94 -23.51
CA THR A 661 7.53 -16.80 -24.34
C THR A 661 8.72 -16.09 -25.01
N GLN A 662 9.92 -16.69 -24.97
CA GLN A 662 11.15 -16.10 -25.50
C GLN A 662 11.41 -14.68 -24.95
N GLY A 663 11.07 -14.46 -23.69
CA GLY A 663 11.22 -13.18 -23.01
C GLY A 663 10.15 -12.13 -23.31
N ARG A 664 9.14 -12.46 -24.14
CA ARG A 664 8.07 -11.52 -24.55
C ARG A 664 6.86 -11.51 -23.63
N GLY A 665 6.76 -12.47 -22.71
CA GLY A 665 5.70 -12.53 -21.72
C GLY A 665 6.03 -11.70 -20.48
N THR A 666 5.03 -10.99 -19.96
CA THR A 666 5.08 -10.30 -18.68
C THR A 666 3.95 -10.79 -17.79
N TYR A 667 4.13 -10.75 -16.48
CA TYR A 667 3.06 -11.08 -15.54
C TYR A 667 3.09 -10.14 -14.33
N SER A 668 1.95 -10.06 -13.68
CA SER A 668 1.82 -9.50 -12.34
C SER A 668 0.98 -10.45 -11.49
N MET A 669 1.19 -10.42 -10.20
CA MET A 669 0.39 -11.18 -9.24
C MET A 669 0.13 -10.35 -7.99
N GLU A 670 -1.05 -10.54 -7.40
CA GLU A 670 -1.44 -9.91 -6.14
C GLU A 670 -2.15 -10.93 -5.25
N PRO A 671 -2.02 -10.84 -3.91
CA PRO A 671 -2.80 -11.68 -3.00
C PRO A 671 -4.30 -11.42 -3.21
N SER A 672 -5.09 -12.48 -3.28
CA SER A 672 -6.53 -12.39 -3.46
C SER A 672 -7.28 -12.88 -2.22
N HIS A 673 -7.22 -14.16 -1.93
CA HIS A 673 -7.94 -14.80 -0.84
C HIS A 673 -7.25 -16.10 -0.42
N TYR A 674 -7.81 -16.78 0.57
CA TYR A 674 -7.36 -18.10 1.00
C TYR A 674 -8.39 -19.16 0.58
N GLU A 675 -7.93 -20.31 0.05
CA GLU A 675 -8.77 -21.48 -0.28
C GLU A 675 -8.25 -22.74 0.41
N GLU A 676 -9.15 -23.70 0.59
CA GLU A 676 -8.80 -25.01 1.16
C GLU A 676 -7.89 -25.80 0.23
N VAL A 677 -6.78 -26.32 0.77
CA VAL A 677 -5.83 -27.13 0.00
C VAL A 677 -6.44 -28.45 -0.42
N PRO A 678 -6.14 -28.97 -1.64
CA PRO A 678 -6.49 -30.31 -2.06
C PRO A 678 -5.90 -31.36 -1.11
N LYS A 679 -6.56 -32.52 -0.98
CA LYS A 679 -6.15 -33.58 -0.07
C LYS A 679 -4.69 -34.04 -0.26
N SER A 680 -4.21 -34.12 -1.50
CA SER A 680 -2.83 -34.48 -1.81
C SER A 680 -1.81 -33.45 -1.29
N VAL A 681 -2.15 -32.17 -1.34
CA VAL A 681 -1.33 -31.08 -0.82
C VAL A 681 -1.36 -31.07 0.71
N PHE A 682 -2.56 -31.27 1.29
CA PHE A 682 -2.74 -31.42 2.74
C PHE A 682 -1.83 -32.51 3.32
N ASP A 683 -1.86 -33.72 2.74
CA ASP A 683 -1.05 -34.85 3.19
C ASP A 683 0.46 -34.53 3.14
N ASN A 684 0.91 -33.82 2.09
CA ASN A 684 2.29 -33.41 1.95
C ASN A 684 2.71 -32.36 2.99
N ILE A 685 1.84 -31.36 3.28
CA ILE A 685 2.10 -30.33 4.28
C ILE A 685 2.24 -30.96 5.66
N VAL A 686 1.29 -31.80 6.06
CA VAL A 686 1.31 -32.48 7.36
C VAL A 686 2.54 -33.39 7.49
N ALA A 687 2.87 -34.16 6.44
CA ALA A 687 4.05 -35.02 6.44
C ALA A 687 5.37 -34.27 6.53
N SER A 688 5.49 -33.12 5.84
CA SER A 688 6.70 -32.29 5.89
C SER A 688 6.93 -31.67 7.27
N ARG A 689 5.86 -31.21 7.94
CA ARG A 689 5.92 -30.70 9.33
C ARG A 689 6.27 -31.79 10.33
N ALA A 690 5.72 -33.00 10.17
CA ALA A 690 6.08 -34.14 11.01
C ALA A 690 7.56 -34.51 10.89
N LYS A 691 8.15 -34.45 9.68
CA LYS A 691 9.59 -34.70 9.46
C LYS A 691 10.49 -33.61 10.07
N ASN A 692 10.04 -32.37 10.07
CA ASN A 692 10.78 -31.25 10.69
C ASN A 692 10.75 -31.36 12.22
N LYS A 693 9.66 -31.87 12.82
CA LYS A 693 9.57 -32.19 14.27
C LYS A 693 10.53 -33.32 14.70
N THR A 694 10.92 -34.19 13.78
CA THR A 694 11.78 -35.37 14.09
C THR A 694 13.27 -35.15 13.79
N LYS A 695 13.70 -33.98 13.31
CA LYS A 695 15.13 -33.65 13.20
C LYS A 695 15.64 -33.14 14.54
N PRO A 696 16.34 -33.98 15.37
CA PRO A 696 16.94 -33.47 16.59
C PRO A 696 18.05 -32.48 16.24
N LEU A 697 18.14 -31.43 17.05
CA LEU A 697 19.24 -30.49 17.15
C LEU A 697 20.62 -31.19 17.16
N LYS A 698 21.17 -31.51 16.01
CA LYS A 698 22.56 -32.00 15.89
C LYS A 698 23.60 -30.87 16.10
N CYS A 699 23.19 -29.66 16.42
CA CYS A 699 24.11 -28.56 16.73
C CYS A 699 24.41 -28.36 18.23
N LEU A 700 23.58 -28.81 19.16
CA LEU A 700 23.85 -28.65 20.60
C LEU A 700 24.90 -29.62 21.14
N ASP A 701 25.02 -30.81 20.57
CA ASP A 701 26.01 -31.84 21.04
C ASP A 701 27.47 -31.48 20.68
N LYS A 702 27.72 -30.51 19.80
CA LYS A 702 29.08 -30.05 19.49
C LYS A 702 29.58 -28.93 20.41
N ILE A 703 28.66 -28.24 21.09
CA ILE A 703 29.03 -27.14 22.00
C ILE A 703 29.26 -27.66 23.43
N ILE A 704 28.61 -28.76 23.81
CA ILE A 704 28.77 -29.38 25.16
C ILE A 704 30.05 -30.28 25.24
N LYS A 705 30.67 -30.62 24.11
CA LYS A 705 31.92 -31.43 24.10
C LYS A 705 33.20 -30.59 23.93
N SER A 706 33.12 -29.27 23.98
CA SER A 706 34.27 -28.36 23.89
C SER A 706 34.36 -27.37 25.08
N THR A 707 33.67 -27.67 26.16
CA THR A 707 33.93 -27.19 27.52
C THR A 707 34.31 -28.44 28.36
#